data_e672b8c180a7ebbc98d58e5c17ae3c95
#
_entry.id   e672b8c180a7ebbc98d58e5c17ae3c95
#
_cell.length_a   1.000
_cell.length_b   1.000
_cell.length_c   1.000
_cell.angle_alpha   90.00
_cell.angle_beta   90.00
_cell.angle_gamma   90.00
#
_symmetry.space_group_name_H-M   'P 1'
#
loop_
_entity.id
_entity.type
_entity.pdbx_description
1 polymer ?
#
loop_
_entity_poly.entity_id
_entity_poly.type
_entity_poly.pdbx_seq_one_letter_code
_entity_poly.pdbx_strand_id
1 'polypeptide(L)'
;MNLIAQEQTTDTIVSENASLPTIIMIDTDYDDAQSSTDISSFLQSSRDAFNNIAAYNLSSRRFRVRAYDSKYTDVMINGVMMNDPDGGRPYYSNWGGLNDVMRNSVITMNSGITYESFGGPAGVTAITTRASNYRKQVSLSYSLSNRSYAHRFMASIGTGMMKNGWAFSASISGRYTPMNSVFSWNEGTWYTGTSYFFSAEKKLNNKHSLGFLVFGSPSQRAASSPAVQETFDLLGNNYYNPNWGWQTDANGGRFMRNARVSSYHQPMFQLQHYWTPSEKLSINTTAYVWFGKGGSTSLEWGEAADPRPDYYRNLPSYYKYMLDLGKDGYTYEGYLAYKQQWIEDEYLHQINWDELYAANLRNLKTVNNANNIEGNTIQGLFSKYIVEERRQDKLQYGLSSNFKYEFNPNLHLFGGLKVGISKTHYYKKVADLLGGDYYLDIDKYADGEAFEITDEQQVNIRNKNHVAKVGDIIGYDYIANVNQVVLWSELTYIKNRWSTYVGLEAFYTQMYRTGNFENGRFLGSESYGDSKKLNQFNGSFKVGGSYAITGRNYIVANIMAKSRAPEFRSVFVAPRVRNTIVKNVDNERIFGADIAYEYRSPFMKARLSAYQTQFSQLTWNRSFYYESTGKFVNYIMNGISQISQGIEVGADINITPTISAQLAGTMGEHRYTNRPKVFVYEDNNANPLYEDETVYLKNYYVGEMPQTAGSIGLKYNSPKYWWISVNANYFADYYLAVNPTNHVADAFEGLYDDDYRTELLLQQKKLDNAFTIDLYAGKSWSVKGYSILLNVSVNNILNNKNIVLYGYEQLRSDYDDPERFPEKYSYLYGANFFVSLTVRH
;
A
#
# COMPACT_ATOMS: atom_id res chain seq x y z
N MET A 1 11.91 -37.44 -33.73
CA MET A 1 12.58 -36.21 -33.30
C MET A 1 12.56 -36.18 -31.78
N ASN A 2 13.71 -36.48 -31.21
CA ASN A 2 13.87 -36.67 -29.77
C ASN A 2 13.67 -35.36 -29.00
N LEU A 3 12.62 -35.30 -28.19
CA LEU A 3 12.48 -34.34 -27.13
C LEU A 3 13.43 -34.80 -26.01
N ILE A 4 14.58 -34.15 -25.87
CA ILE A 4 15.43 -34.27 -24.73
C ILE A 4 14.68 -33.56 -23.58
N ALA A 5 14.07 -34.35 -22.69
CA ALA A 5 13.61 -33.89 -21.40
C ALA A 5 14.84 -33.41 -20.62
N GLN A 6 14.97 -32.11 -20.44
CA GLN A 6 15.94 -31.53 -19.56
C GLN A 6 15.51 -31.87 -18.13
N GLU A 7 16.33 -32.59 -17.39
CA GLU A 7 16.17 -32.89 -15.97
C GLU A 7 15.76 -31.60 -15.21
N GLN A 8 14.52 -31.55 -14.78
CA GLN A 8 14.10 -30.59 -13.79
C GLN A 8 14.80 -30.90 -12.49
N THR A 9 15.56 -29.99 -11.98
CA THR A 9 16.22 -30.11 -10.69
C THR A 9 15.21 -30.45 -9.59
N THR A 10 15.62 -31.25 -8.65
CA THR A 10 14.88 -31.87 -7.53
C THR A 10 13.97 -30.99 -6.68
N ASP A 11 13.93 -29.67 -6.91
CA ASP A 11 13.03 -28.73 -6.22
C ASP A 11 11.56 -28.81 -6.68
N THR A 12 11.29 -29.46 -7.83
CA THR A 12 9.93 -29.59 -8.41
C THR A 12 9.19 -30.82 -7.89
N ILE A 13 9.88 -31.81 -7.38
CA ILE A 13 9.27 -33.10 -7.00
C ILE A 13 8.45 -33.02 -5.71
N VAL A 14 8.74 -32.06 -4.82
CA VAL A 14 7.95 -31.86 -3.59
C VAL A 14 6.61 -31.18 -3.88
N SER A 15 6.51 -30.43 -4.98
CA SER A 15 5.28 -29.70 -5.35
C SER A 15 4.23 -30.59 -6.02
N GLU A 16 4.61 -31.68 -6.69
CA GLU A 16 3.65 -32.57 -7.38
C GLU A 16 2.93 -33.52 -6.43
N ASN A 17 3.52 -33.87 -5.29
CA ASN A 17 2.94 -34.75 -4.29
C ASN A 17 2.33 -34.01 -3.07
N ALA A 18 2.57 -32.72 -2.93
CA ALA A 18 1.96 -31.93 -1.87
C ALA A 18 0.53 -31.59 -2.28
N SER A 19 -0.45 -32.21 -1.62
CA SER A 19 -1.89 -31.98 -1.82
C SER A 19 -2.37 -30.61 -1.29
N LEU A 20 -1.46 -29.67 -1.03
CA LEU A 20 -1.74 -28.34 -0.49
C LEU A 20 -1.72 -27.30 -1.60
N PRO A 21 -2.55 -26.23 -1.50
CA PRO A 21 -2.67 -25.23 -2.55
C PRO A 21 -1.43 -24.35 -2.64
N THR A 22 -0.39 -24.87 -3.27
CA THR A 22 0.77 -24.08 -3.68
C THR A 22 0.57 -23.67 -5.12
N ILE A 23 0.52 -22.35 -5.38
CA ILE A 23 0.32 -21.80 -6.70
C ILE A 23 1.65 -21.35 -7.23
N ILE A 24 2.11 -21.97 -8.29
CA ILE A 24 3.28 -21.53 -9.05
C ILE A 24 2.77 -20.60 -10.13
N MET A 25 3.01 -19.31 -9.96
CA MET A 25 2.72 -18.32 -10.99
C MET A 25 3.88 -18.28 -11.98
N ILE A 26 3.60 -18.75 -13.18
CA ILE A 26 4.47 -18.61 -14.31
C ILE A 26 3.77 -17.67 -15.28
N ASP A 27 4.32 -16.47 -15.36
CA ASP A 27 4.02 -15.47 -16.39
C ASP A 27 2.94 -14.43 -16.11
N THR A 28 3.30 -13.23 -16.39
CA THR A 28 2.73 -12.00 -16.92
C THR A 28 2.21 -10.96 -15.95
N ASP A 29 2.62 -9.73 -16.20
CA ASP A 29 2.00 -8.44 -15.86
C ASP A 29 1.97 -8.03 -14.36
N TYR A 30 3.15 -8.10 -13.72
CA TYR A 30 3.39 -7.51 -12.40
C TYR A 30 3.51 -5.98 -12.39
N ASP A 31 3.29 -5.34 -13.55
CA ASP A 31 3.74 -3.97 -13.73
C ASP A 31 2.97 -2.91 -13.02
N ASP A 32 1.78 -3.20 -12.68
CA ASP A 32 0.84 -2.15 -12.34
C ASP A 32 0.50 -2.05 -10.86
N ALA A 33 1.24 -2.72 -10.00
CA ALA A 33 1.03 -2.70 -8.55
C ALA A 33 1.29 -1.34 -7.87
N GLN A 34 1.52 -0.27 -8.62
CA GLN A 34 1.82 1.04 -8.07
C GLN A 34 0.61 1.94 -7.91
N SER A 35 -0.47 1.68 -8.60
CA SER A 35 -1.74 2.35 -8.35
C SER A 35 -2.76 1.38 -7.78
N SER A 36 -3.69 1.89 -7.01
CA SER A 36 -4.78 1.09 -6.43
C SER A 36 -5.69 0.46 -7.48
N THR A 37 -5.56 0.86 -8.74
CA THR A 37 -6.36 0.40 -9.88
C THR A 37 -5.74 -0.77 -10.65
N ASP A 38 -4.47 -1.13 -10.40
CA ASP A 38 -3.69 -1.96 -11.32
C ASP A 38 -3.45 -3.40 -10.84
N ILE A 39 -4.03 -3.79 -9.72
CA ILE A 39 -3.85 -5.14 -9.14
C ILE A 39 -4.58 -6.21 -9.95
N SER A 40 -5.60 -5.85 -10.70
CA SER A 40 -6.43 -6.81 -11.43
C SER A 40 -5.65 -7.63 -12.46
N SER A 41 -4.67 -7.05 -13.14
CA SER A 41 -3.88 -7.76 -14.13
C SER A 41 -2.97 -8.82 -13.52
N PHE A 42 -2.44 -8.56 -12.34
CA PHE A 42 -1.59 -9.48 -11.61
C PHE A 42 -2.30 -10.77 -11.18
N LEU A 43 -3.51 -10.64 -10.68
CA LEU A 43 -4.25 -11.76 -10.11
C LEU A 43 -5.06 -12.52 -11.16
N GLN A 44 -5.44 -11.85 -12.23
CA GLN A 44 -6.09 -12.49 -13.39
C GLN A 44 -5.13 -13.39 -14.18
N SER A 45 -3.83 -13.23 -14.04
CA SER A 45 -2.83 -14.17 -14.59
C SER A 45 -2.64 -15.43 -13.73
N SER A 46 -3.20 -15.46 -12.53
CA SER A 46 -3.18 -16.64 -11.66
C SER A 46 -3.98 -17.77 -12.30
N ARG A 47 -3.42 -18.98 -12.27
CA ARG A 47 -4.12 -20.20 -12.69
C ARG A 47 -5.12 -20.72 -11.65
N ASP A 48 -5.22 -20.07 -10.52
CA ASP A 48 -6.18 -20.39 -9.47
C ASP A 48 -7.39 -19.48 -9.57
N ALA A 49 -8.55 -20.06 -9.80
CA ALA A 49 -9.84 -19.36 -9.83
C ALA A 49 -10.06 -18.51 -8.57
N PHE A 50 -9.57 -18.94 -7.44
CA PHE A 50 -9.71 -18.26 -6.17
C PHE A 50 -8.89 -16.95 -6.10
N ASN A 51 -7.64 -16.96 -6.59
CA ASN A 51 -6.84 -15.74 -6.70
C ASN A 51 -7.36 -14.76 -7.76
N ASN A 52 -8.10 -15.24 -8.76
CA ASN A 52 -8.74 -14.37 -9.74
C ASN A 52 -9.86 -13.52 -9.16
N ILE A 53 -10.62 -14.02 -8.17
CA ILE A 53 -11.65 -13.20 -7.48
C ILE A 53 -11.02 -12.08 -6.71
N ALA A 54 -9.95 -12.43 -6.09
CA ALA A 54 -9.21 -11.55 -5.27
C ALA A 54 -8.60 -10.39 -6.07
N ALA A 55 -8.62 -10.46 -7.39
CA ALA A 55 -8.16 -9.43 -8.31
C ALA A 55 -9.16 -8.29 -8.54
N TYR A 56 -10.16 -8.13 -7.72
CA TYR A 56 -11.08 -7.03 -7.93
C TYR A 56 -10.48 -5.68 -7.55
N ASN A 57 -10.82 -4.70 -8.37
CA ASN A 57 -10.28 -3.36 -8.32
C ASN A 57 -10.92 -2.46 -7.26
N LEU A 58 -11.96 -2.92 -6.60
CA LEU A 58 -12.71 -2.13 -5.60
C LEU A 58 -12.01 -2.18 -4.25
N SER A 59 -10.95 -1.41 -4.10
CA SER A 59 -10.28 -1.18 -2.82
C SER A 59 -9.27 -0.03 -2.97
N SER A 60 -9.19 0.81 -1.97
CA SER A 60 -8.23 1.93 -1.91
C SER A 60 -6.77 1.50 -1.92
N ARG A 61 -6.50 0.28 -1.59
CA ARG A 61 -5.15 -0.14 -1.26
C ARG A 61 -4.92 -1.59 -1.60
N ARG A 62 -4.65 -1.93 -2.83
CA ARG A 62 -4.17 -3.26 -3.18
C ARG A 62 -5.08 -4.39 -2.70
N PHE A 63 -5.01 -5.47 -3.40
CA PHE A 63 -5.71 -6.69 -3.09
C PHE A 63 -5.57 -7.10 -1.61
N ARG A 64 -6.70 -7.37 -0.98
CA ARG A 64 -6.79 -7.87 0.39
C ARG A 64 -7.48 -9.22 0.40
N VAL A 65 -6.71 -10.28 0.65
CA VAL A 65 -7.30 -11.61 0.90
C VAL A 65 -8.20 -11.50 2.13
N ARG A 66 -9.47 -11.91 2.02
CA ARG A 66 -10.40 -12.01 3.16
C ARG A 66 -10.48 -10.72 3.99
N ALA A 67 -10.39 -9.55 3.34
CA ALA A 67 -10.32 -8.23 3.96
C ALA A 67 -9.10 -8.00 4.89
N TYR A 68 -8.11 -8.86 4.92
CA TYR A 68 -6.92 -8.66 5.75
C TYR A 68 -6.08 -7.49 5.24
N ASP A 69 -5.48 -6.73 6.16
CA ASP A 69 -4.51 -5.71 5.75
C ASP A 69 -3.31 -6.35 5.03
N SER A 70 -2.76 -5.66 4.01
CA SER A 70 -1.61 -6.15 3.24
C SER A 70 -0.36 -6.43 4.07
N LYS A 71 -0.29 -5.90 5.30
CA LYS A 71 0.76 -6.21 6.27
C LYS A 71 0.77 -7.68 6.73
N TYR A 72 -0.33 -8.38 6.52
CA TYR A 72 -0.50 -9.79 6.89
C TYR A 72 -0.13 -10.77 5.77
N THR A 73 0.28 -10.28 4.60
CA THR A 73 0.89 -11.07 3.53
C THR A 73 2.40 -10.91 3.58
N ASP A 74 3.13 -12.00 3.71
CA ASP A 74 4.59 -11.98 3.60
C ASP A 74 5.00 -11.98 2.13
N VAL A 75 5.80 -10.99 1.71
CA VAL A 75 6.40 -10.95 0.37
C VAL A 75 7.90 -11.10 0.49
N MET A 76 8.46 -12.04 -0.26
CA MET A 76 9.88 -12.38 -0.17
C MET A 76 10.56 -12.39 -1.53
N ILE A 77 11.82 -11.94 -1.59
CA ILE A 77 12.68 -12.07 -2.75
C ILE A 77 13.97 -12.79 -2.31
N ASN A 78 14.19 -14.00 -2.81
CA ASN A 78 15.30 -14.89 -2.43
C ASN A 78 15.43 -15.07 -0.90
N GLY A 79 14.31 -15.26 -0.21
CA GLY A 79 14.26 -15.44 1.24
C GLY A 79 14.37 -14.15 2.07
N VAL A 80 14.54 -12.97 1.45
CA VAL A 80 14.55 -11.67 2.14
C VAL A 80 13.14 -11.10 2.19
N MET A 81 12.68 -10.70 3.38
CA MET A 81 11.38 -10.07 3.59
C MET A 81 11.34 -8.68 2.94
N MET A 82 10.33 -8.44 2.11
CA MET A 82 10.10 -7.17 1.42
C MET A 82 9.08 -6.27 2.13
N ASN A 83 8.44 -6.79 3.17
CA ASN A 83 7.57 -5.98 4.03
C ASN A 83 8.42 -4.97 4.79
N ASP A 84 7.97 -3.73 4.81
CA ASP A 84 8.64 -2.63 5.48
C ASP A 84 8.64 -2.85 7.01
N PRO A 85 9.77 -2.80 7.72
CA PRO A 85 9.82 -3.08 9.15
C PRO A 85 9.06 -2.09 10.03
N ASP A 86 8.92 -0.83 9.61
CA ASP A 86 8.22 0.21 10.37
C ASP A 86 6.74 0.36 10.00
N GLY A 87 6.36 0.02 8.77
CA GLY A 87 4.97 0.06 8.28
C GLY A 87 4.30 -1.29 8.04
N GLY A 88 5.03 -2.41 8.16
CA GLY A 88 4.51 -3.77 8.02
C GLY A 88 4.12 -4.19 6.59
N ARG A 89 4.04 -3.29 5.62
CA ARG A 89 3.51 -3.52 4.27
C ARG A 89 4.60 -3.63 3.21
N PRO A 90 4.42 -4.48 2.19
CA PRO A 90 5.31 -4.47 1.03
C PRO A 90 5.05 -3.25 0.14
N TYR A 91 6.12 -2.59 -0.30
CA TYR A 91 6.04 -1.51 -1.30
C TYR A 91 6.45 -2.07 -2.67
N TYR A 92 5.48 -2.57 -3.43
CA TYR A 92 5.70 -3.16 -4.76
C TYR A 92 6.34 -2.19 -5.77
N SER A 93 6.22 -0.88 -5.52
CA SER A 93 6.91 0.15 -6.30
C SER A 93 8.43 -0.01 -6.36
N ASN A 94 9.04 -0.64 -5.35
CA ASN A 94 10.49 -0.81 -5.28
C ASN A 94 11.04 -1.78 -6.32
N TRP A 95 10.19 -2.64 -6.90
CA TRP A 95 10.52 -3.53 -8.01
C TRP A 95 9.50 -3.47 -9.16
N GLY A 96 8.65 -2.45 -9.17
CA GLY A 96 7.72 -2.20 -10.26
C GLY A 96 8.45 -2.08 -11.59
N GLY A 97 7.86 -2.58 -12.68
CA GLY A 97 8.46 -2.58 -14.01
C GLY A 97 9.46 -3.71 -14.30
N LEU A 98 9.66 -4.66 -13.37
CA LEU A 98 10.58 -5.79 -13.50
C LEU A 98 9.88 -7.14 -13.71
N ASN A 99 8.73 -7.16 -14.37
CA ASN A 99 7.86 -8.34 -14.50
C ASN A 99 8.54 -9.55 -15.09
N ASP A 100 9.36 -9.36 -16.15
CA ASP A 100 10.02 -10.48 -16.83
C ASP A 100 10.97 -11.26 -15.93
N VAL A 101 11.48 -10.59 -14.89
CA VAL A 101 12.48 -11.16 -13.98
C VAL A 101 11.93 -11.45 -12.59
N MET A 102 10.77 -10.93 -12.23
CA MET A 102 10.10 -11.20 -10.93
C MET A 102 8.97 -12.23 -11.03
N ARG A 103 8.81 -12.89 -12.17
CA ARG A 103 7.70 -13.83 -12.45
C ARG A 103 7.84 -15.21 -11.82
N ASN A 104 9.04 -15.61 -11.41
CA ASN A 104 9.27 -16.90 -10.77
C ASN A 104 8.86 -16.80 -9.29
N SER A 105 7.58 -16.98 -9.02
CA SER A 105 7.04 -16.87 -7.66
C SER A 105 6.24 -18.11 -7.26
N VAL A 106 6.31 -18.43 -5.99
CA VAL A 106 5.47 -19.41 -5.32
C VAL A 106 4.55 -18.66 -4.36
N ILE A 107 3.25 -18.84 -4.51
CA ILE A 107 2.25 -18.25 -3.65
C ILE A 107 1.64 -19.35 -2.79
N THR A 108 1.77 -19.22 -1.47
CA THR A 108 1.06 -20.03 -0.50
C THR A 108 -0.10 -19.21 0.05
N MET A 109 -1.29 -19.75 -0.02
CA MET A 109 -2.48 -19.08 0.49
C MET A 109 -2.69 -19.40 1.96
N ASN A 110 -3.24 -18.41 2.69
CA ASN A 110 -3.59 -18.55 4.10
C ASN A 110 -2.40 -19.06 4.94
N SER A 111 -2.68 -19.87 5.94
CA SER A 111 -1.67 -20.46 6.82
C SER A 111 -1.06 -21.79 6.32
N GLY A 112 -1.10 -22.06 5.02
CA GLY A 112 -0.54 -23.27 4.41
C GLY A 112 0.96 -23.45 4.58
N ILE A 113 1.49 -24.55 4.01
CA ILE A 113 2.94 -24.88 4.06
C ILE A 113 3.75 -23.78 3.35
N THR A 114 4.83 -23.37 3.98
CA THR A 114 5.77 -22.38 3.45
C THR A 114 7.20 -22.90 3.52
N TYR A 115 8.07 -22.45 2.60
CA TYR A 115 9.45 -22.94 2.51
C TYR A 115 10.50 -21.86 2.80
N GLU A 116 10.10 -20.61 2.93
CA GLU A 116 11.00 -19.46 3.11
C GLU A 116 10.68 -18.58 4.33
N SER A 117 9.51 -18.79 4.96
CA SER A 117 9.09 -18.09 6.18
C SER A 117 8.03 -18.90 6.93
N PHE A 118 7.70 -18.52 8.14
CA PHE A 118 6.53 -19.06 8.84
C PHE A 118 5.22 -18.69 8.13
N GLY A 119 5.16 -17.52 7.52
CA GLY A 119 4.00 -17.00 6.81
C GLY A 119 3.05 -16.18 7.67
N GLY A 120 2.23 -15.38 6.98
CA GLY A 120 1.14 -14.60 7.56
C GLY A 120 -0.23 -15.26 7.34
N PRO A 121 -1.28 -14.76 7.99
CA PRO A 121 -2.65 -15.28 7.82
C PRO A 121 -3.19 -15.07 6.39
N ALA A 122 -2.65 -14.12 5.63
CA ALA A 122 -2.98 -13.89 4.23
C ALA A 122 -2.04 -14.63 3.25
N GLY A 123 -1.11 -15.45 3.77
CA GLY A 123 -0.20 -16.26 2.97
C GLY A 123 1.17 -15.62 2.72
N VAL A 124 1.89 -16.24 1.79
CA VAL A 124 3.27 -15.87 1.41
C VAL A 124 3.38 -15.79 -0.10
N THR A 125 4.05 -14.76 -0.60
CA THR A 125 4.54 -14.67 -1.98
C THR A 125 6.06 -14.72 -1.97
N ALA A 126 6.63 -15.84 -2.39
CA ALA A 126 8.08 -16.04 -2.48
C ALA A 126 8.55 -15.94 -3.93
N ILE A 127 9.36 -14.93 -4.23
CA ILE A 127 9.91 -14.64 -5.56
C ILE A 127 11.36 -15.11 -5.60
N THR A 128 11.70 -15.92 -6.61
CA THR A 128 13.05 -16.40 -6.84
C THR A 128 13.65 -15.72 -8.07
N THR A 129 14.76 -15.03 -7.88
CA THR A 129 15.46 -14.28 -8.95
C THR A 129 16.87 -14.84 -9.22
N ARG A 130 17.07 -16.13 -8.94
CA ARG A 130 18.32 -16.85 -9.20
C ARG A 130 18.62 -16.88 -10.68
N ALA A 131 19.84 -16.46 -11.10
CA ALA A 131 20.18 -16.29 -12.51
C ALA A 131 20.08 -17.59 -13.33
N SER A 132 20.35 -18.74 -12.72
CA SER A 132 20.24 -20.06 -13.38
C SER A 132 18.79 -20.48 -13.69
N ASN A 133 17.79 -19.86 -13.06
CA ASN A 133 16.37 -20.18 -13.30
C ASN A 133 15.83 -19.53 -14.59
N TYR A 134 16.57 -18.56 -15.16
CA TYR A 134 16.16 -17.92 -16.41
C TYR A 134 16.69 -18.69 -17.60
N ARG A 135 15.82 -18.90 -18.59
CA ARG A 135 16.20 -19.55 -19.86
C ARG A 135 17.12 -18.63 -20.65
N LYS A 136 17.93 -19.23 -21.54
CA LYS A 136 18.67 -18.47 -22.55
C LYS A 136 17.67 -17.80 -23.50
N GLN A 137 17.51 -16.48 -23.39
CA GLN A 137 16.50 -15.74 -24.12
C GLN A 137 16.83 -14.24 -24.12
N VAL A 138 16.49 -13.54 -25.18
CA VAL A 138 16.37 -12.08 -25.25
C VAL A 138 14.89 -11.76 -25.46
N SER A 139 14.37 -10.80 -24.72
CA SER A 139 12.97 -10.36 -24.83
C SER A 139 12.92 -8.84 -24.92
N LEU A 140 12.13 -8.33 -25.87
CA LEU A 140 11.82 -6.91 -26.02
C LEU A 140 10.30 -6.76 -25.97
N SER A 141 9.81 -5.83 -25.18
CA SER A 141 8.37 -5.56 -25.04
C SER A 141 8.09 -4.08 -25.14
N TYR A 142 6.99 -3.74 -25.80
CA TYR A 142 6.38 -2.42 -25.75
C TYR A 142 4.91 -2.55 -25.36
N SER A 143 4.45 -1.67 -24.48
CA SER A 143 3.06 -1.66 -24.04
C SER A 143 2.49 -0.24 -24.09
N LEU A 144 1.19 -0.17 -24.40
CA LEU A 144 0.38 1.04 -24.39
C LEU A 144 -0.84 0.83 -23.51
N SER A 145 -1.15 1.80 -22.65
CA SER A 145 -2.31 1.74 -21.77
C SER A 145 -2.87 3.14 -21.43
N ASN A 146 -4.10 3.19 -20.94
CA ASN A 146 -4.68 4.38 -20.33
C ASN A 146 -4.91 4.20 -18.81
N ARG A 147 -3.96 3.51 -18.15
CA ARG A 147 -3.96 3.26 -16.71
C ARG A 147 -2.96 4.18 -16.00
N SER A 148 -2.12 3.64 -15.10
CA SER A 148 -1.13 4.44 -14.34
C SER A 148 -0.03 5.05 -15.18
N TYR A 149 0.30 4.43 -16.34
CA TYR A 149 1.24 4.96 -17.33
C TYR A 149 0.71 4.68 -18.72
N ALA A 150 1.10 5.53 -19.70
CA ALA A 150 0.67 5.39 -21.09
C ALA A 150 1.62 4.46 -21.86
N HIS A 151 2.91 4.68 -21.73
CA HIS A 151 3.93 3.98 -22.52
C HIS A 151 4.85 3.19 -21.60
N ARG A 152 5.16 1.95 -22.03
CA ARG A 152 6.16 1.13 -21.39
C ARG A 152 7.04 0.45 -22.43
N PHE A 153 8.33 0.51 -22.17
CA PHE A 153 9.34 -0.26 -22.91
C PHE A 153 10.12 -1.14 -21.93
N MET A 154 10.39 -2.40 -22.31
CA MET A 154 11.15 -3.32 -21.50
C MET A 154 12.06 -4.20 -22.37
N ALA A 155 13.30 -4.41 -21.91
CA ALA A 155 14.26 -5.32 -22.51
C ALA A 155 14.82 -6.23 -21.43
N SER A 156 14.87 -7.54 -21.67
CA SER A 156 15.45 -8.50 -20.76
C SER A 156 16.29 -9.54 -21.49
N ILE A 157 17.32 -10.05 -20.79
CA ILE A 157 18.22 -11.09 -21.29
C ILE A 157 18.49 -12.10 -20.18
N GLY A 158 18.51 -13.38 -20.53
CA GLY A 158 18.99 -14.47 -19.69
C GLY A 158 19.97 -15.34 -20.48
N THR A 159 21.02 -15.81 -19.82
CA THR A 159 22.00 -16.72 -20.45
C THR A 159 21.70 -18.19 -20.18
N GLY A 160 20.87 -18.48 -19.16
CA GLY A 160 20.84 -19.81 -18.54
C GLY A 160 22.18 -20.17 -17.91
N MET A 161 22.30 -21.38 -17.38
CA MET A 161 23.56 -21.89 -16.84
C MET A 161 24.50 -22.26 -18.00
N MET A 162 25.63 -21.58 -18.09
CA MET A 162 26.66 -21.80 -19.12
C MET A 162 27.61 -22.92 -18.70
N LYS A 163 28.33 -23.50 -19.68
CA LYS A 163 29.28 -24.59 -19.44
C LYS A 163 30.38 -24.26 -18.45
N ASN A 164 30.77 -22.99 -18.33
CA ASN A 164 31.77 -22.51 -17.37
C ASN A 164 31.21 -22.28 -15.94
N GLY A 165 29.93 -22.66 -15.69
CA GLY A 165 29.25 -22.53 -14.40
C GLY A 165 28.79 -21.12 -14.06
N TRP A 166 28.75 -20.20 -15.01
CA TRP A 166 28.12 -18.87 -14.83
C TRP A 166 26.71 -18.84 -15.41
N ALA A 167 25.84 -18.07 -14.76
CA ALA A 167 24.57 -17.66 -15.30
C ALA A 167 24.37 -16.16 -15.05
N PHE A 168 23.76 -15.47 -16.01
CA PHE A 168 23.42 -14.03 -15.91
C PHE A 168 22.00 -13.79 -16.34
N SER A 169 21.36 -12.82 -15.70
CA SER A 169 20.11 -12.25 -16.14
C SER A 169 20.10 -10.75 -15.91
N ALA A 170 19.60 -9.99 -16.84
CA ALA A 170 19.47 -8.55 -16.74
C ALA A 170 18.13 -8.08 -17.34
N SER A 171 17.59 -7.01 -16.81
CA SER A 171 16.41 -6.34 -17.35
C SER A 171 16.47 -4.85 -17.12
N ILE A 172 15.94 -4.10 -18.07
CA ILE A 172 15.71 -2.66 -17.99
C ILE A 172 14.32 -2.35 -18.50
N SER A 173 13.61 -1.44 -17.83
CA SER A 173 12.33 -0.95 -18.35
C SER A 173 12.19 0.56 -18.13
N GLY A 174 11.42 1.21 -19.02
CA GLY A 174 11.01 2.59 -18.89
C GLY A 174 9.49 2.69 -18.97
N ARG A 175 8.88 3.51 -18.11
CA ARG A 175 7.43 3.78 -18.06
C ARG A 175 7.22 5.28 -18.09
N TYR A 176 6.27 5.74 -18.89
CA TYR A 176 6.09 7.17 -19.09
C TYR A 176 4.65 7.54 -19.42
N THR A 177 4.18 8.60 -18.79
CA THR A 177 2.96 9.34 -19.16
C THR A 177 3.27 10.83 -19.06
N PRO A 178 3.20 11.59 -20.15
CA PRO A 178 3.36 13.04 -20.07
C PRO A 178 2.19 13.67 -19.31
N MET A 179 2.42 14.83 -18.71
CA MET A 179 1.35 15.65 -18.19
C MET A 179 0.38 16.02 -19.32
N ASN A 180 -0.90 16.08 -19.02
CA ASN A 180 -1.97 16.34 -20.00
C ASN A 180 -2.06 15.27 -21.12
N SER A 181 -1.74 14.04 -20.80
CA SER A 181 -1.87 12.91 -21.73
C SER A 181 -3.33 12.57 -21.98
N VAL A 182 -3.70 12.31 -23.23
CA VAL A 182 -5.02 11.78 -23.60
C VAL A 182 -5.31 10.39 -23.02
N PHE A 183 -4.29 9.72 -22.48
CA PHE A 183 -4.40 8.44 -21.80
C PHE A 183 -4.57 8.58 -20.27
N SER A 184 -4.49 9.80 -19.71
CA SER A 184 -4.71 10.03 -18.28
C SER A 184 -6.19 10.25 -18.01
N TRP A 185 -6.70 9.59 -16.97
CA TRP A 185 -8.08 9.79 -16.48
C TRP A 185 -8.22 11.06 -15.64
N ASN A 186 -7.25 11.29 -14.75
CA ASN A 186 -7.23 12.48 -13.91
C ASN A 186 -6.31 13.53 -14.51
N GLU A 187 -6.80 14.76 -14.65
CA GLU A 187 -6.03 15.91 -15.13
C GLU A 187 -4.88 16.25 -14.17
N GLY A 188 -3.83 16.87 -14.69
CA GLY A 188 -2.67 17.29 -13.92
C GLY A 188 -1.85 16.13 -13.35
N THR A 189 -2.08 14.88 -13.80
CA THR A 189 -1.28 13.72 -13.42
C THR A 189 -0.26 13.36 -14.49
N TRP A 190 0.87 12.83 -14.07
CA TRP A 190 1.93 12.33 -14.94
C TRP A 190 2.72 11.23 -14.23
N TYR A 191 3.43 10.43 -14.99
CA TYR A 191 4.27 9.36 -14.48
C TYR A 191 5.58 9.26 -15.26
N THR A 192 6.69 9.10 -14.55
CA THR A 192 7.97 8.67 -15.13
C THR A 192 8.63 7.66 -14.21
N GLY A 193 9.16 6.60 -14.77
CA GLY A 193 9.86 5.59 -14.00
C GLY A 193 10.74 4.74 -14.90
N THR A 194 11.90 4.40 -14.36
CA THR A 194 12.82 3.42 -14.95
C THR A 194 13.01 2.29 -13.95
N SER A 195 13.39 1.11 -14.43
CA SER A 195 13.68 0.00 -13.54
C SER A 195 14.85 -0.78 -14.11
N TYR A 196 15.69 -1.28 -13.23
CA TYR A 196 16.85 -2.06 -13.58
C TYR A 196 16.99 -3.27 -12.68
N PHE A 197 17.49 -4.35 -13.26
CA PHE A 197 17.71 -5.62 -12.60
C PHE A 197 18.97 -6.28 -13.16
N PHE A 198 19.78 -6.83 -12.29
CA PHE A 198 20.91 -7.67 -12.69
C PHE A 198 21.08 -8.79 -11.68
N SER A 199 21.12 -10.02 -12.14
CA SER A 199 21.39 -11.22 -11.36
C SER A 199 22.52 -12.01 -12.00
N ALA A 200 23.49 -12.44 -11.19
CA ALA A 200 24.60 -13.29 -11.60
C ALA A 200 24.70 -14.48 -10.65
N GLU A 201 25.01 -15.64 -11.17
CA GLU A 201 25.27 -16.85 -10.39
C GLU A 201 26.51 -17.55 -10.88
N LYS A 202 27.34 -18.01 -9.92
CA LYS A 202 28.50 -18.86 -10.17
C LYS A 202 28.34 -20.17 -9.44
N LYS A 203 28.18 -21.26 -10.17
CA LYS A 203 28.34 -22.61 -9.63
C LYS A 203 29.82 -22.88 -9.42
N LEU A 204 30.28 -22.97 -8.15
CA LEU A 204 31.65 -23.24 -7.81
C LEU A 204 31.98 -24.74 -7.94
N ASN A 205 31.04 -25.56 -7.46
CA ASN A 205 31.09 -27.03 -7.55
C ASN A 205 29.67 -27.58 -7.35
N ASN A 206 29.50 -28.87 -7.17
CA ASN A 206 28.21 -29.52 -6.99
C ASN A 206 27.52 -29.21 -5.64
N LYS A 207 28.28 -28.66 -4.66
CA LYS A 207 27.74 -28.31 -3.34
C LYS A 207 27.55 -26.82 -3.11
N HIS A 208 28.25 -25.97 -3.85
CA HIS A 208 28.28 -24.54 -3.61
C HIS A 208 28.00 -23.72 -4.87
N SER A 209 27.07 -22.81 -4.78
CA SER A 209 26.85 -21.72 -5.75
C SER A 209 26.78 -20.38 -5.04
N LEU A 210 27.34 -19.35 -5.64
CA LEU A 210 27.27 -17.98 -5.17
C LEU A 210 26.36 -17.17 -6.12
N GLY A 211 25.49 -16.36 -5.57
CA GLY A 211 24.60 -15.46 -6.28
C GLY A 211 24.86 -13.99 -5.93
N PHE A 212 24.63 -13.12 -6.88
CA PHE A 212 24.56 -11.67 -6.70
C PHE A 212 23.31 -11.13 -7.36
N LEU A 213 22.62 -10.22 -6.69
CA LEU A 213 21.45 -9.56 -7.20
C LEU A 213 21.51 -8.06 -6.90
N VAL A 214 21.15 -7.25 -7.88
CA VAL A 214 20.84 -5.84 -7.69
C VAL A 214 19.59 -5.48 -8.49
N PHE A 215 18.69 -4.73 -7.88
CA PHE A 215 17.53 -4.15 -8.57
C PHE A 215 17.12 -2.83 -7.94
N GLY A 216 16.40 -2.04 -8.72
CA GLY A 216 15.80 -0.80 -8.28
C GLY A 216 14.81 -0.28 -9.33
N SER A 217 13.87 0.54 -8.86
CA SER A 217 12.80 1.10 -9.69
C SER A 217 12.56 2.57 -9.34
N PRO A 218 13.49 3.49 -9.72
CA PRO A 218 13.26 4.92 -9.56
C PRO A 218 12.00 5.35 -10.29
N SER A 219 11.15 6.08 -9.60
CA SER A 219 9.90 6.59 -10.16
C SER A 219 9.49 7.93 -9.56
N GLN A 220 8.83 8.74 -10.39
CA GLN A 220 8.16 9.97 -9.99
C GLN A 220 6.76 9.99 -10.58
N ARG A 221 5.80 10.49 -9.81
CA ARG A 221 4.43 10.64 -10.27
C ARG A 221 3.74 11.82 -9.60
N ALA A 222 2.93 12.54 -10.37
CA ALA A 222 1.95 13.48 -9.85
C ALA A 222 0.64 12.73 -9.54
N ALA A 223 0.11 12.95 -8.35
CA ALA A 223 -1.03 12.18 -7.83
C ALA A 223 -2.32 12.98 -7.87
N SER A 224 -3.45 12.30 -8.05
CA SER A 224 -4.79 12.76 -7.70
C SER A 224 -5.11 12.40 -6.24
N SER A 225 -6.11 13.07 -5.68
CA SER A 225 -6.68 12.79 -4.35
C SER A 225 -8.18 12.57 -4.45
N PRO A 226 -8.79 11.77 -3.55
CA PRO A 226 -10.24 11.72 -3.38
C PRO A 226 -10.78 13.12 -3.07
N ALA A 227 -11.97 13.42 -3.60
CA ALA A 227 -12.67 14.69 -3.39
C ALA A 227 -14.12 14.43 -2.94
N VAL A 228 -14.82 15.46 -2.49
CA VAL A 228 -16.22 15.37 -2.09
C VAL A 228 -17.14 15.25 -3.32
N GLN A 229 -18.31 14.63 -3.16
CA GLN A 229 -19.25 14.40 -4.24
C GLN A 229 -19.66 15.69 -4.96
N GLU A 230 -19.83 16.78 -4.20
CA GLU A 230 -20.17 18.10 -4.76
C GLU A 230 -19.25 18.53 -5.90
N THR A 231 -17.92 18.31 -5.77
CA THR A 231 -16.97 18.74 -6.81
C THR A 231 -17.14 17.95 -8.11
N PHE A 232 -17.45 16.66 -8.02
CA PHE A 232 -17.72 15.82 -9.18
C PHE A 232 -19.02 16.21 -9.88
N ASP A 233 -20.06 16.52 -9.11
CA ASP A 233 -21.38 16.91 -9.63
C ASP A 233 -21.31 18.28 -10.31
N LEU A 234 -20.61 19.24 -9.71
CA LEU A 234 -20.44 20.59 -10.27
C LEU A 234 -19.71 20.57 -11.61
N LEU A 235 -18.68 19.76 -11.74
CA LEU A 235 -17.86 19.66 -12.96
C LEU A 235 -18.35 18.60 -13.95
N GLY A 236 -19.33 17.75 -13.54
CA GLY A 236 -19.80 16.63 -14.36
C GLY A 236 -18.71 15.61 -14.67
N ASN A 237 -17.67 15.50 -13.82
CA ASN A 237 -16.50 14.68 -14.05
C ASN A 237 -16.04 13.97 -12.78
N ASN A 238 -16.18 12.65 -12.73
CA ASN A 238 -15.76 11.80 -11.60
C ASN A 238 -14.25 11.65 -11.44
N TYR A 239 -13.44 12.28 -12.28
CA TYR A 239 -11.97 12.23 -12.26
C TYR A 239 -11.33 13.58 -11.95
N TYR A 240 -12.07 14.47 -11.31
CA TYR A 240 -11.56 15.74 -10.81
C TYR A 240 -10.35 15.53 -9.90
N ASN A 241 -9.35 16.41 -10.01
CA ASN A 241 -8.12 16.35 -9.24
C ASN A 241 -7.84 17.72 -8.58
N PRO A 242 -7.94 17.84 -7.25
CA PRO A 242 -7.72 19.10 -6.54
C PRO A 242 -6.23 19.46 -6.37
N ASN A 243 -5.30 18.60 -6.80
CA ASN A 243 -3.87 18.78 -6.50
C ASN A 243 -3.10 19.58 -7.54
N TRP A 244 -3.71 20.00 -8.63
CA TRP A 244 -3.01 20.70 -9.72
C TRP A 244 -3.68 22.02 -10.07
N GLY A 245 -2.98 22.83 -10.82
CA GLY A 245 -3.47 24.05 -11.42
C GLY A 245 -2.47 24.62 -12.41
N TRP A 246 -2.86 25.71 -13.05
CA TRP A 246 -2.00 26.46 -13.97
C TRP A 246 -1.06 27.37 -13.20
N GLN A 247 0.18 27.43 -13.65
CA GLN A 247 1.19 28.42 -13.23
C GLN A 247 1.66 29.18 -14.44
N THR A 248 1.81 30.50 -14.30
CA THR A 248 2.38 31.38 -15.33
C THR A 248 3.90 31.52 -15.12
N ASP A 249 4.69 31.27 -16.14
CA ASP A 249 6.13 31.53 -16.11
C ASP A 249 6.51 32.99 -16.32
N ALA A 250 7.78 33.32 -16.15
CA ALA A 250 8.29 34.70 -16.28
C ALA A 250 8.11 35.31 -17.70
N ASN A 251 7.82 34.50 -18.72
CA ASN A 251 7.58 34.90 -20.09
C ASN A 251 6.08 34.98 -20.43
N GLY A 252 5.19 34.74 -19.47
CA GLY A 252 3.74 34.70 -19.66
C GLY A 252 3.23 33.40 -20.22
N GLY A 253 4.05 32.33 -20.32
CA GLY A 253 3.65 31.01 -20.71
C GLY A 253 2.96 30.27 -19.56
N ARG A 254 1.84 29.57 -19.85
CA ARG A 254 1.13 28.77 -18.85
C ARG A 254 1.57 27.31 -18.92
N PHE A 255 1.81 26.69 -17.76
CA PHE A 255 2.08 25.28 -17.64
C PHE A 255 1.36 24.67 -16.46
N MET A 256 1.04 23.36 -16.57
CA MET A 256 0.37 22.62 -15.50
C MET A 256 1.37 22.28 -14.40
N ARG A 257 0.98 22.49 -13.15
CA ARG A 257 1.78 22.14 -11.98
C ARG A 257 0.92 21.37 -10.98
N ASN A 258 1.47 20.28 -10.44
CA ASN A 258 0.82 19.47 -9.40
C ASN A 258 1.59 19.62 -8.09
N ALA A 259 0.88 19.90 -7.01
CA ALA A 259 1.46 20.07 -5.68
C ALA A 259 1.89 18.73 -5.04
N ARG A 260 1.30 17.62 -5.48
CA ARG A 260 1.48 16.31 -4.86
C ARG A 260 2.26 15.36 -5.77
N VAL A 261 3.58 15.47 -5.70
CA VAL A 261 4.50 14.64 -6.48
C VAL A 261 5.22 13.67 -5.56
N SER A 262 5.09 12.37 -5.83
CA SER A 262 5.82 11.31 -5.13
C SER A 262 7.07 10.93 -5.90
N SER A 263 8.20 10.79 -5.20
CA SER A 263 9.49 10.40 -5.79
C SER A 263 10.13 9.33 -4.92
N TYR A 264 10.47 8.17 -5.51
CA TYR A 264 11.07 7.04 -4.79
C TYR A 264 12.17 6.41 -5.60
N HIS A 265 13.29 6.10 -4.93
CA HIS A 265 14.35 5.24 -5.43
C HIS A 265 15.03 4.54 -4.25
N GLN A 266 14.72 3.27 -4.06
CA GLN A 266 15.23 2.44 -2.96
C GLN A 266 15.80 1.12 -3.49
N PRO A 267 17.02 1.12 -4.04
CA PRO A 267 17.68 -0.08 -4.58
C PRO A 267 18.01 -1.10 -3.49
N MET A 268 17.99 -2.37 -3.89
CA MET A 268 18.41 -3.50 -3.06
C MET A 268 19.57 -4.23 -3.70
N PHE A 269 20.52 -4.63 -2.85
CA PHE A 269 21.62 -5.51 -3.18
C PHE A 269 21.55 -6.77 -2.35
N GLN A 270 21.81 -7.93 -2.95
CA GLN A 270 21.87 -9.21 -2.25
C GLN A 270 23.10 -10.00 -2.68
N LEU A 271 23.72 -10.68 -1.70
CA LEU A 271 24.71 -11.74 -1.91
C LEU A 271 24.11 -13.04 -1.39
N GLN A 272 24.08 -14.06 -2.24
CA GLN A 272 23.47 -15.35 -1.93
C GLN A 272 24.51 -16.45 -1.92
N HIS A 273 24.39 -17.37 -0.97
CA HIS A 273 25.14 -18.60 -0.93
C HIS A 273 24.17 -19.78 -0.88
N TYR A 274 24.17 -20.58 -1.92
CA TYR A 274 23.44 -21.84 -2.02
C TYR A 274 24.40 -22.99 -1.67
N TRP A 275 24.10 -23.67 -0.57
CA TRP A 275 24.92 -24.75 -0.07
C TRP A 275 24.15 -26.04 0.06
N THR A 276 24.58 -27.09 -0.62
CA THR A 276 24.02 -28.44 -0.57
C THR A 276 25.06 -29.41 -0.07
N PRO A 277 25.31 -29.44 1.28
CA PRO A 277 26.33 -30.30 1.86
C PRO A 277 26.09 -31.79 1.63
N SER A 278 24.83 -32.20 1.53
CA SER A 278 24.39 -33.56 1.22
C SER A 278 23.12 -33.52 0.39
N GLU A 279 22.68 -34.66 -0.14
CA GLU A 279 21.39 -34.80 -0.86
C GLU A 279 20.21 -34.50 0.05
N LYS A 280 20.34 -34.64 1.37
CA LYS A 280 19.28 -34.43 2.36
C LYS A 280 19.23 -33.02 2.93
N LEU A 281 20.27 -32.20 2.76
CA LEU A 281 20.36 -30.89 3.35
C LEU A 281 20.70 -29.84 2.30
N SER A 282 19.85 -28.83 2.20
CA SER A 282 20.13 -27.61 1.47
C SER A 282 19.98 -26.38 2.37
N ILE A 283 20.90 -25.41 2.23
CA ILE A 283 20.92 -24.16 2.98
C ILE A 283 21.09 -23.01 2.01
N ASN A 284 20.20 -22.05 2.09
CA ASN A 284 20.24 -20.83 1.29
C ASN A 284 20.42 -19.65 2.22
N THR A 285 21.54 -18.95 2.11
CA THR A 285 21.85 -17.77 2.93
C THR A 285 21.96 -16.54 2.06
N THR A 286 21.21 -15.50 2.39
CA THR A 286 21.21 -14.22 1.68
C THR A 286 21.57 -13.09 2.64
N ALA A 287 22.67 -12.41 2.39
CA ALA A 287 22.99 -11.12 2.99
C ALA A 287 22.45 -10.00 2.09
N TYR A 288 21.88 -8.96 2.68
CA TYR A 288 21.26 -7.88 1.90
C TYR A 288 21.50 -6.51 2.49
N VAL A 289 21.49 -5.52 1.62
CA VAL A 289 21.37 -4.11 1.95
C VAL A 289 20.31 -3.46 1.06
N TRP A 290 19.41 -2.72 1.66
CA TRP A 290 18.33 -2.00 1.03
C TRP A 290 18.36 -0.57 1.52
N PHE A 291 18.62 0.38 0.64
CA PHE A 291 18.77 1.78 1.01
C PHE A 291 18.17 2.70 -0.05
N GLY A 292 18.03 3.94 0.26
CA GLY A 292 17.63 4.93 -0.73
C GLY A 292 16.66 5.98 -0.19
N LYS A 293 16.15 6.74 -1.11
CA LYS A 293 15.37 7.95 -0.84
C LYS A 293 13.93 7.77 -1.28
N GLY A 294 13.01 8.33 -0.51
CA GLY A 294 11.60 8.38 -0.85
C GLY A 294 10.95 9.63 -0.27
N GLY A 295 9.91 10.13 -0.93
CA GLY A 295 9.16 11.25 -0.40
C GLY A 295 8.01 11.67 -1.30
N SER A 296 7.22 12.61 -0.79
CA SER A 296 6.15 13.25 -1.56
C SER A 296 6.02 14.71 -1.17
N THR A 297 5.76 15.54 -2.19
CA THR A 297 5.48 16.96 -1.98
C THR A 297 4.04 17.20 -1.56
N SER A 298 3.78 18.33 -0.92
CA SER A 298 2.46 18.90 -0.68
C SER A 298 2.57 20.40 -0.44
N LEU A 299 1.44 21.11 -0.58
CA LEU A 299 1.36 22.48 -0.11
C LEU A 299 1.40 22.53 1.41
N GLU A 300 2.12 23.51 1.95
CA GLU A 300 2.12 23.93 3.35
C GLU A 300 1.92 25.45 3.40
N TRP A 301 1.17 25.91 4.41
CA TRP A 301 0.88 27.34 4.56
C TRP A 301 0.83 27.74 6.04
N GLY A 302 1.21 28.95 6.30
CA GLY A 302 1.17 29.57 7.63
C GLY A 302 0.62 30.98 7.55
N GLU A 303 -0.24 31.38 8.48
CA GLU A 303 -0.87 32.69 8.54
C GLU A 303 -1.61 33.08 7.24
N ALA A 304 -2.23 32.10 6.58
CA ALA A 304 -2.90 32.27 5.29
C ALA A 304 -4.09 31.31 5.16
N ALA A 305 -5.00 31.60 4.23
CA ALA A 305 -6.13 30.76 3.92
C ALA A 305 -5.68 29.43 3.31
N ASP A 306 -6.49 28.38 3.49
CA ASP A 306 -6.26 27.07 2.87
C ASP A 306 -6.36 27.20 1.34
N PRO A 307 -5.27 26.92 0.60
CA PRO A 307 -5.23 27.12 -0.86
C PRO A 307 -5.84 25.97 -1.65
N ARG A 308 -6.33 24.92 -0.99
CA ARG A 308 -6.90 23.76 -1.68
C ARG A 308 -8.31 24.07 -2.20
N PRO A 309 -8.56 23.85 -3.48
CA PRO A 309 -9.86 24.16 -4.07
C PRO A 309 -11.01 23.29 -3.50
N ASP A 310 -10.72 22.08 -3.02
CA ASP A 310 -11.66 21.16 -2.38
C ASP A 310 -11.73 21.31 -0.85
N TYR A 311 -11.17 22.39 -0.30
CA TYR A 311 -11.36 22.72 1.11
C TYR A 311 -12.79 23.17 1.34
N TYR A 312 -13.46 22.67 2.36
CA TYR A 312 -14.91 22.87 2.54
C TYR A 312 -15.37 24.35 2.51
N ARG A 313 -14.51 25.29 2.98
CA ARG A 313 -14.84 26.74 2.95
C ARG A 313 -14.75 27.37 1.55
N ASN A 314 -14.08 26.68 0.61
CA ASN A 314 -13.94 27.14 -0.77
C ASN A 314 -15.01 26.54 -1.69
N LEU A 315 -15.96 25.76 -1.13
CA LEU A 315 -17.02 25.10 -1.88
C LEU A 315 -18.32 25.91 -1.83
N PRO A 316 -19.16 25.85 -2.87
CA PRO A 316 -20.49 26.48 -2.88
C PRO A 316 -21.39 26.05 -1.73
N SER A 317 -21.30 24.78 -1.29
CA SER A 317 -22.04 24.27 -0.12
C SER A 317 -21.76 25.06 1.15
N TYR A 318 -20.52 25.53 1.36
CA TYR A 318 -20.20 26.38 2.51
C TYR A 318 -20.86 27.77 2.44
N TYR A 319 -20.92 28.35 1.24
CA TYR A 319 -21.67 29.60 1.05
C TYR A 319 -23.15 29.42 1.41
N LYS A 320 -23.75 28.31 0.94
CA LYS A 320 -25.12 27.95 1.28
C LYS A 320 -25.31 27.74 2.79
N TYR A 321 -24.39 27.05 3.44
CA TYR A 321 -24.40 26.84 4.89
C TYR A 321 -24.40 28.18 5.66
N MET A 322 -23.55 29.13 5.26
CA MET A 322 -23.51 30.46 5.87
C MET A 322 -24.82 31.27 5.64
N LEU A 323 -25.45 31.08 4.48
CA LEU A 323 -26.75 31.65 4.17
C LEU A 323 -27.83 31.03 5.07
N ASP A 324 -27.85 29.69 5.22
CA ASP A 324 -28.86 29.00 6.04
C ASP A 324 -28.71 29.38 7.54
N LEU A 325 -27.49 29.72 8.00
CA LEU A 325 -27.26 30.29 9.32
C LEU A 325 -27.65 31.77 9.47
N GLY A 326 -28.16 32.39 8.41
CA GLY A 326 -28.56 33.82 8.42
C GLY A 326 -27.38 34.80 8.62
N LYS A 327 -26.18 34.44 8.16
CA LYS A 327 -25.01 35.31 8.26
C LYS A 327 -25.09 36.48 7.28
N ASP A 328 -24.79 37.69 7.78
CA ASP A 328 -24.78 38.90 6.95
C ASP A 328 -23.85 38.77 5.73
N GLY A 329 -24.28 39.27 4.60
CA GLY A 329 -23.52 39.24 3.34
C GLY A 329 -23.73 37.96 2.49
N TYR A 330 -24.47 36.96 2.98
CA TYR A 330 -24.81 35.77 2.23
C TYR A 330 -26.25 35.85 1.74
N THR A 331 -26.47 35.72 0.43
CA THR A 331 -27.80 35.73 -0.22
C THR A 331 -27.96 34.53 -1.14
N TYR A 332 -29.22 34.20 -1.48
CA TYR A 332 -29.47 33.08 -2.39
C TYR A 332 -28.95 33.37 -3.81
N GLU A 333 -29.11 34.60 -4.28
CA GLU A 333 -28.53 35.03 -5.58
C GLU A 333 -26.99 34.94 -5.55
N GLY A 334 -26.38 35.39 -4.45
CA GLY A 334 -24.92 35.25 -4.24
C GLY A 334 -24.46 33.81 -4.25
N TYR A 335 -25.21 32.89 -3.63
CA TYR A 335 -24.95 31.45 -3.70
C TYR A 335 -24.96 30.93 -5.13
N LEU A 336 -26.00 31.24 -5.90
CA LEU A 336 -26.10 30.81 -7.30
C LEU A 336 -24.97 31.39 -8.17
N ALA A 337 -24.66 32.66 -7.97
CA ALA A 337 -23.57 33.33 -8.68
C ALA A 337 -22.20 32.69 -8.35
N TYR A 338 -21.94 32.46 -7.06
CA TYR A 338 -20.68 31.80 -6.64
C TYR A 338 -20.58 30.36 -7.17
N LYS A 339 -21.70 29.61 -7.13
CA LYS A 339 -21.78 28.25 -7.70
C LYS A 339 -21.45 28.24 -9.20
N GLN A 340 -22.02 29.19 -9.97
CA GLN A 340 -21.73 29.33 -11.40
C GLN A 340 -20.27 29.74 -11.64
N GLN A 341 -19.78 30.70 -10.86
CA GLN A 341 -18.37 31.14 -10.95
C GLN A 341 -17.43 29.97 -10.65
N TRP A 342 -17.71 29.15 -9.62
CA TRP A 342 -16.88 27.99 -9.27
C TRP A 342 -16.78 26.96 -10.40
N ILE A 343 -17.86 26.79 -11.19
CA ILE A 343 -17.87 25.92 -12.37
C ILE A 343 -17.05 26.53 -13.53
N GLU A 344 -17.19 27.81 -13.77
CA GLU A 344 -16.64 28.48 -14.95
C GLU A 344 -15.18 28.94 -14.77
N ASP A 345 -14.81 29.31 -13.55
CA ASP A 345 -13.47 29.86 -13.25
C ASP A 345 -12.52 28.74 -12.76
N GLU A 346 -11.59 28.36 -13.62
CA GLU A 346 -10.59 27.33 -13.29
C GLU A 346 -9.73 27.67 -12.07
N TYR A 347 -9.55 28.94 -11.73
CA TYR A 347 -8.79 29.35 -10.54
C TYR A 347 -9.52 29.11 -9.22
N LEU A 348 -10.83 28.83 -9.24
CA LEU A 348 -11.60 28.45 -8.06
C LEU A 348 -11.63 26.94 -7.82
N HIS A 349 -11.61 26.13 -8.89
CA HIS A 349 -11.65 24.68 -8.75
C HIS A 349 -10.31 24.00 -9.00
N GLN A 350 -9.22 24.76 -9.20
CA GLN A 350 -7.85 24.31 -9.29
C GLN A 350 -6.94 25.13 -8.36
N ILE A 351 -5.71 24.66 -8.11
CA ILE A 351 -4.74 25.43 -7.34
C ILE A 351 -4.37 26.69 -8.13
N ASN A 352 -4.64 27.85 -7.57
CA ASN A 352 -4.23 29.13 -8.13
C ASN A 352 -2.76 29.46 -7.76
N TRP A 353 -1.82 28.86 -8.49
CA TRP A 353 -0.38 29.03 -8.23
C TRP A 353 0.06 30.49 -8.30
N ASP A 354 -0.48 31.27 -9.25
CA ASP A 354 -0.10 32.66 -9.44
C ASP A 354 -0.46 33.51 -8.23
N GLU A 355 -1.62 33.26 -7.58
CA GLU A 355 -2.00 33.95 -6.34
C GLU A 355 -1.12 33.54 -5.15
N LEU A 356 -0.69 32.27 -5.07
CA LEU A 356 0.24 31.81 -4.02
C LEU A 356 1.59 32.56 -4.13
N TYR A 357 2.10 32.71 -5.35
CA TYR A 357 3.30 33.53 -5.61
C TYR A 357 3.06 35.00 -5.25
N ALA A 358 1.95 35.59 -5.69
CA ALA A 358 1.61 36.99 -5.42
C ALA A 358 1.46 37.24 -3.91
N ALA A 359 0.89 36.33 -3.16
CA ALA A 359 0.76 36.43 -1.70
C ALA A 359 2.12 36.43 -1.00
N ASN A 360 3.07 35.64 -1.44
CA ASN A 360 4.43 35.62 -0.91
C ASN A 360 5.21 36.90 -1.27
N LEU A 361 5.12 37.36 -2.52
CA LEU A 361 5.82 38.59 -3.02
C LEU A 361 5.32 39.88 -2.36
N ARG A 362 4.11 39.87 -1.78
CA ARG A 362 3.55 41.04 -1.05
C ARG A 362 3.85 40.99 0.45
N ASN A 363 4.52 39.96 0.96
CA ASN A 363 4.64 39.70 2.38
C ASN A 363 6.08 39.95 2.91
N LEU A 364 6.45 41.22 3.09
CA LEU A 364 7.73 41.59 3.70
C LEU A 364 7.64 41.44 5.23
N LYS A 365 8.49 40.61 5.80
CA LYS A 365 8.59 40.43 7.26
C LYS A 365 10.03 40.51 7.75
N THR A 366 10.17 40.84 9.05
CA THR A 366 11.44 40.90 9.77
C THR A 366 11.43 39.82 10.86
N VAL A 367 12.47 39.02 10.91
CA VAL A 367 12.68 38.01 11.95
C VAL A 367 13.88 38.44 12.82
N ASN A 368 13.63 38.66 14.09
CA ASN A 368 14.68 39.01 15.05
C ASN A 368 15.27 37.70 15.65
N ASN A 369 16.53 37.77 16.03
CA ASN A 369 17.28 36.63 16.60
C ASN A 369 17.19 35.38 15.70
N ALA A 370 17.23 35.59 14.37
CA ALA A 370 17.08 34.53 13.40
C ALA A 370 18.16 33.47 13.53
N ASN A 371 17.77 32.18 13.37
CA ASN A 371 18.64 31.01 13.44
C ASN A 371 19.39 30.89 14.78
N ASN A 372 18.70 31.25 15.88
CA ASN A 372 19.22 31.18 17.24
C ASN A 372 20.47 32.05 17.48
N ILE A 373 20.64 33.15 16.72
CA ILE A 373 21.77 34.09 16.84
C ILE A 373 21.24 35.42 17.39
N GLU A 374 21.66 35.78 18.62
CA GLU A 374 21.26 37.03 19.25
C GLU A 374 21.64 38.26 18.41
N GLY A 375 20.69 39.17 18.20
CA GLY A 375 20.86 40.37 17.40
C GLY A 375 20.86 40.14 15.88
N ASN A 376 20.82 38.91 15.41
CA ASN A 376 20.70 38.62 13.97
C ASN A 376 19.27 38.92 13.49
N THR A 377 19.13 39.98 12.73
CA THR A 377 17.85 40.42 12.17
C THR A 377 17.85 40.19 10.66
N ILE A 378 16.90 39.37 10.18
CA ILE A 378 16.70 39.09 8.76
C ILE A 378 15.40 39.75 8.30
N GLN A 379 15.46 40.57 7.27
CA GLN A 379 14.31 41.14 6.60
C GLN A 379 14.24 40.64 5.16
N GLY A 380 13.07 40.21 4.73
CA GLY A 380 12.85 39.65 3.38
C GLY A 380 11.41 39.25 3.14
N LEU A 381 11.16 38.71 1.94
CA LEU A 381 9.85 38.22 1.54
C LEU A 381 9.57 36.88 2.24
N PHE A 382 8.67 36.89 3.22
CA PHE A 382 8.25 35.69 3.97
C PHE A 382 7.26 34.89 3.14
N SER A 383 7.55 33.60 2.92
CA SER A 383 6.67 32.68 2.24
C SER A 383 5.53 32.23 3.16
N LYS A 384 4.32 32.71 2.94
CA LYS A 384 3.09 32.20 3.57
C LYS A 384 2.71 30.83 3.03
N TYR A 385 3.01 30.59 1.77
CA TYR A 385 2.78 29.33 1.06
C TYR A 385 4.11 28.79 0.57
N ILE A 386 4.32 27.48 0.78
CA ILE A 386 5.48 26.76 0.27
C ILE A 386 5.06 25.41 -0.30
N VAL A 387 5.90 24.81 -1.11
CA VAL A 387 5.86 23.38 -1.36
C VAL A 387 6.85 22.72 -0.41
N GLU A 388 6.36 21.85 0.46
CA GLU A 388 7.17 20.98 1.31
C GLU A 388 7.40 19.63 0.65
N GLU A 389 8.47 18.93 1.03
CA GLU A 389 8.70 17.54 0.70
C GLU A 389 8.84 16.71 2.00
N ARG A 390 7.91 15.76 2.21
CA ARG A 390 7.95 14.80 3.33
C ARG A 390 8.79 13.63 2.90
N ARG A 391 9.92 13.44 3.55
CA ARG A 391 10.94 12.47 3.23
C ARG A 391 10.84 11.21 4.10
N GLN A 392 11.22 10.09 3.48
CA GLN A 392 11.35 8.79 4.10
C GLN A 392 12.58 8.10 3.48
N ASP A 393 13.75 8.37 4.01
CA ASP A 393 15.01 7.84 3.51
C ASP A 393 15.39 6.58 4.32
N LYS A 394 15.59 5.47 3.64
CA LYS A 394 15.76 4.16 4.27
C LYS A 394 17.18 3.64 4.21
N LEU A 395 17.60 2.99 5.29
CA LEU A 395 18.74 2.07 5.31
C LEU A 395 18.33 0.81 6.08
N GLN A 396 18.29 -0.32 5.39
CA GLN A 396 18.02 -1.63 5.98
C GLN A 396 19.08 -2.62 5.53
N TYR A 397 19.59 -3.43 6.43
CA TYR A 397 20.52 -4.50 6.11
C TYR A 397 20.30 -5.69 7.02
N GLY A 398 20.72 -6.86 6.57
CA GLY A 398 20.54 -8.06 7.36
C GLY A 398 20.97 -9.33 6.67
N LEU A 399 20.61 -10.44 7.31
CA LEU A 399 20.89 -11.79 6.89
C LEU A 399 19.61 -12.63 6.97
N SER A 400 19.33 -13.42 5.93
CA SER A 400 18.32 -14.47 5.94
C SER A 400 18.95 -15.79 5.56
N SER A 401 18.79 -16.81 6.39
CA SER A 401 19.29 -18.16 6.12
C SER A 401 18.15 -19.15 6.30
N ASN A 402 17.80 -19.87 5.24
CA ASN A 402 16.77 -20.89 5.25
C ASN A 402 17.39 -22.24 4.94
N PHE A 403 16.89 -23.29 5.57
CA PHE A 403 17.33 -24.65 5.32
C PHE A 403 16.15 -25.59 5.06
N LYS A 404 16.41 -26.62 4.27
CA LYS A 404 15.57 -27.79 4.08
C LYS A 404 16.36 -29.03 4.47
N TYR A 405 15.80 -29.86 5.35
CA TYR A 405 16.39 -31.13 5.73
C TYR A 405 15.38 -32.27 5.52
N GLU A 406 15.80 -33.30 4.79
CA GLU A 406 15.02 -34.49 4.49
C GLU A 406 15.46 -35.64 5.39
N PHE A 407 14.69 -35.94 6.44
CA PHE A 407 14.95 -37.10 7.28
C PHE A 407 14.78 -38.41 6.50
N ASN A 408 13.69 -38.49 5.77
CA ASN A 408 13.33 -39.57 4.85
C ASN A 408 12.29 -39.05 3.84
N PRO A 409 11.90 -39.80 2.80
CA PRO A 409 10.97 -39.36 1.75
C PRO A 409 9.61 -38.86 2.26
N ASN A 410 9.23 -39.17 3.49
CA ASN A 410 7.94 -38.82 4.08
C ASN A 410 8.05 -37.66 5.09
N LEU A 411 9.24 -37.32 5.58
CA LEU A 411 9.44 -36.36 6.68
C LEU A 411 10.48 -35.32 6.33
N HIS A 412 10.03 -34.06 6.20
CA HIS A 412 10.88 -32.93 5.84
C HIS A 412 10.80 -31.85 6.91
N LEU A 413 11.93 -31.25 7.22
CA LEU A 413 12.04 -30.10 8.11
C LEU A 413 12.51 -28.89 7.31
N PHE A 414 11.75 -27.83 7.38
CA PHE A 414 12.13 -26.51 6.89
C PHE A 414 12.37 -25.59 8.07
N GLY A 415 13.21 -24.60 7.90
CA GLY A 415 13.40 -23.60 8.94
C GLY A 415 14.35 -22.51 8.50
N GLY A 416 14.47 -21.49 9.34
CA GLY A 416 15.39 -20.40 9.04
C GLY A 416 15.54 -19.40 10.17
N LEU A 417 16.59 -18.62 10.02
CA LEU A 417 16.92 -17.48 10.87
C LEU A 417 16.98 -16.23 10.00
N LYS A 418 16.31 -15.14 10.45
CA LYS A 418 16.38 -13.83 9.82
C LYS A 418 16.80 -12.80 10.85
N VAL A 419 17.75 -11.96 10.49
CA VAL A 419 18.20 -10.82 11.29
C VAL A 419 18.17 -9.60 10.41
N GLY A 420 17.46 -8.56 10.85
CA GLY A 420 17.32 -7.31 10.13
C GLY A 420 17.50 -6.09 11.04
N ILE A 421 18.21 -5.10 10.54
CA ILE A 421 18.38 -3.79 11.17
C ILE A 421 17.88 -2.75 10.19
N SER A 422 16.89 -1.95 10.61
CA SER A 422 16.28 -0.90 9.79
C SER A 422 16.38 0.45 10.48
N LYS A 423 16.78 1.45 9.71
CA LYS A 423 16.78 2.86 10.09
C LYS A 423 16.07 3.64 8.99
N THR A 424 14.94 4.23 9.31
CA THR A 424 14.20 5.08 8.37
C THR A 424 14.22 6.51 8.88
N HIS A 425 14.87 7.40 8.13
CA HIS A 425 14.96 8.82 8.44
C HIS A 425 13.72 9.53 7.89
N TYR A 426 12.90 10.02 8.80
CA TYR A 426 11.70 10.81 8.52
C TYR A 426 11.98 12.27 8.80
N TYR A 427 11.86 13.11 7.77
CA TYR A 427 12.02 14.54 7.88
C TYR A 427 11.18 15.27 6.85
N LYS A 428 11.00 16.56 7.07
CA LYS A 428 10.32 17.45 6.15
C LYS A 428 11.30 18.54 5.69
N LYS A 429 11.28 18.91 4.42
CA LYS A 429 12.13 19.99 3.89
C LYS A 429 11.35 20.93 3.00
N VAL A 430 11.86 22.13 2.84
CA VAL A 430 11.36 23.11 1.86
C VAL A 430 11.75 22.65 0.45
N ALA A 431 10.75 22.40 -0.41
CA ALA A 431 10.98 22.05 -1.81
C ALA A 431 10.92 23.29 -2.73
N ASP A 432 10.04 24.28 -2.42
CA ASP A 432 9.88 25.52 -3.16
C ASP A 432 9.29 26.60 -2.26
N LEU A 433 9.85 27.80 -2.30
CA LEU A 433 9.40 28.96 -1.53
C LEU A 433 8.31 29.78 -2.23
N LEU A 434 7.94 29.43 -3.46
CA LEU A 434 6.93 30.10 -4.27
C LEU A 434 7.15 31.62 -4.34
N GLY A 435 8.38 32.04 -4.67
CA GLY A 435 8.77 33.42 -4.88
C GLY A 435 9.20 34.21 -3.63
N GLY A 436 9.08 33.67 -2.44
CA GLY A 436 9.61 34.29 -1.22
C GLY A 436 11.09 34.04 -1.03
N ASP A 437 11.70 34.78 -0.10
CA ASP A 437 13.13 34.69 0.25
C ASP A 437 13.39 33.59 1.27
N TYR A 438 12.39 33.32 2.15
CA TYR A 438 12.49 32.34 3.24
C TYR A 438 11.13 31.90 3.75
N TYR A 439 11.13 30.78 4.46
CA TYR A 439 10.04 30.28 5.31
C TYR A 439 10.48 30.30 6.78
N LEU A 440 9.60 30.69 7.69
CA LEU A 440 9.87 30.68 9.13
C LEU A 440 9.33 29.36 9.73
N ASP A 441 10.23 28.53 10.24
CA ASP A 441 9.90 27.20 10.77
C ASP A 441 9.42 27.29 12.23
N ILE A 442 8.14 27.57 12.41
CA ILE A 442 7.45 27.60 13.70
C ILE A 442 6.20 26.72 13.67
N ASP A 443 5.80 26.24 14.83
CA ASP A 443 4.54 25.53 14.99
C ASP A 443 3.37 26.52 15.10
N LYS A 444 2.60 26.60 14.04
CA LYS A 444 1.46 27.52 13.90
C LYS A 444 0.25 27.14 14.78
N TYR A 445 0.24 25.95 15.37
CA TYR A 445 -0.84 25.46 16.22
C TYR A 445 -0.51 25.50 17.70
N ALA A 446 0.75 25.81 18.04
CA ALA A 446 1.15 26.05 19.43
C ALA A 446 0.62 27.41 19.92
N ASP A 447 0.32 27.47 21.20
CA ASP A 447 -0.10 28.70 21.82
C ASP A 447 1.06 29.72 21.75
N GLY A 448 0.77 30.92 21.24
CA GLY A 448 1.73 32.00 21.05
C GLY A 448 1.23 33.30 21.63
N GLU A 449 2.14 34.22 21.89
CA GLU A 449 1.81 35.61 22.23
C GLU A 449 1.60 36.47 20.97
N ALA A 450 0.80 37.51 21.07
CA ALA A 450 0.35 38.32 19.92
C ALA A 450 1.50 38.98 19.11
N PHE A 451 2.69 39.15 19.72
CA PHE A 451 3.80 39.92 19.11
C PHE A 451 5.16 39.22 19.19
N GLU A 452 5.29 38.09 19.88
CA GLU A 452 6.55 37.37 20.05
C GLU A 452 6.37 35.88 19.78
N ILE A 453 7.37 35.28 19.15
CA ILE A 453 7.44 33.84 18.94
C ILE A 453 7.93 33.21 20.22
N THR A 454 7.07 32.43 20.88
CA THR A 454 7.40 31.76 22.14
C THR A 454 8.31 30.55 21.94
N ASP A 455 8.93 30.08 23.00
CA ASP A 455 9.71 28.84 22.97
C ASP A 455 8.84 27.61 22.62
N GLU A 456 7.59 27.62 23.01
CA GLU A 456 6.63 26.55 22.71
C GLU A 456 6.31 26.43 21.21
N GLN A 457 6.37 27.56 20.48
CA GLN A 457 6.21 27.58 19.02
C GLN A 457 7.44 27.11 18.26
N GLN A 458 8.60 26.95 18.93
CA GLN A 458 9.82 26.51 18.24
C GLN A 458 9.73 25.01 17.89
N VAL A 459 9.80 24.71 16.61
CA VAL A 459 9.90 23.33 16.11
C VAL A 459 11.21 22.68 16.58
N ASN A 460 12.28 23.48 16.63
CA ASN A 460 13.58 23.07 17.16
C ASN A 460 14.20 24.19 18.00
N ILE A 461 14.14 24.05 19.31
CA ILE A 461 14.65 25.04 20.27
C ILE A 461 16.18 25.26 20.17
N ARG A 462 16.90 24.30 19.55
CA ARG A 462 18.33 24.42 19.29
C ARG A 462 18.66 25.33 18.10
N ASN A 463 17.65 25.66 17.29
CA ASN A 463 17.74 26.58 16.16
C ASN A 463 16.49 27.45 16.13
N LYS A 464 16.32 28.28 17.17
CA LYS A 464 15.14 29.16 17.29
C LYS A 464 15.01 30.11 16.12
N ASN A 465 13.77 30.44 15.78
CA ASN A 465 13.45 31.38 14.69
C ASN A 465 14.14 30.96 13.37
N HIS A 466 14.09 29.68 13.05
CA HIS A 466 14.76 29.12 11.89
C HIS A 466 14.21 29.73 10.59
N VAL A 467 15.05 30.49 9.91
CA VAL A 467 14.78 31.10 8.60
C VAL A 467 15.21 30.11 7.53
N ALA A 468 14.27 29.26 7.12
CA ALA A 468 14.52 28.15 6.23
C ALA A 468 14.51 28.57 4.76
N LYS A 469 15.43 28.03 3.97
CA LYS A 469 15.55 28.16 2.52
C LYS A 469 15.22 26.84 1.82
N VAL A 470 15.16 26.87 0.49
CA VAL A 470 14.97 25.65 -0.31
C VAL A 470 16.04 24.60 0.03
N GLY A 471 15.61 23.43 0.40
CA GLY A 471 16.44 22.29 0.81
C GLY A 471 16.60 22.12 2.31
N ASP A 472 16.34 23.15 3.12
CA ASP A 472 16.45 23.10 4.57
C ASP A 472 15.36 22.20 5.19
N ILE A 473 15.73 21.53 6.29
CA ILE A 473 14.82 20.67 7.05
C ILE A 473 13.96 21.52 7.97
N ILE A 474 12.66 21.27 7.97
CA ILE A 474 11.63 21.99 8.73
C ILE A 474 10.65 21.01 9.39
N GLY A 475 9.89 21.48 10.35
CA GLY A 475 8.72 20.80 10.94
C GLY A 475 9.06 19.60 11.80
N TYR A 476 9.81 18.63 11.29
CA TYR A 476 10.25 17.45 12.07
C TYR A 476 11.47 16.77 11.43
N ASP A 477 12.28 16.16 12.30
CA ASP A 477 13.43 15.34 11.93
C ASP A 477 13.63 14.22 12.96
N TYR A 478 13.45 12.95 12.55
CA TYR A 478 13.68 11.80 13.42
C TYR A 478 14.01 10.53 12.65
N ILE A 479 14.63 9.57 13.32
CA ILE A 479 14.93 8.24 12.78
C ILE A 479 14.05 7.21 13.50
N ALA A 480 13.34 6.40 12.73
CA ALA A 480 12.70 5.19 13.20
C ALA A 480 13.69 4.03 13.15
N ASN A 481 13.99 3.44 14.31
CA ASN A 481 14.88 2.30 14.43
C ASN A 481 14.06 1.05 14.72
N VAL A 482 14.17 0.01 13.87
CA VAL A 482 13.48 -1.27 14.03
C VAL A 482 14.47 -2.41 13.81
N ASN A 483 14.78 -3.15 14.87
CA ASN A 483 15.67 -4.32 14.82
C ASN A 483 14.84 -5.58 15.02
N GLN A 484 15.07 -6.59 14.18
CA GLN A 484 14.26 -7.80 14.16
C GLN A 484 15.13 -9.05 14.12
N VAL A 485 14.71 -10.06 14.88
CA VAL A 485 15.25 -11.42 14.82
C VAL A 485 14.10 -12.40 14.75
N VAL A 486 14.08 -13.25 13.74
CA VAL A 486 13.03 -14.25 13.51
C VAL A 486 13.69 -15.62 13.41
N LEU A 487 13.23 -16.55 14.22
CA LEU A 487 13.56 -17.98 14.13
C LEU A 487 12.26 -18.74 13.84
N TRP A 488 12.25 -19.55 12.80
CA TRP A 488 11.11 -20.37 12.45
C TRP A 488 11.48 -21.79 12.04
N SER A 489 10.55 -22.71 12.19
CA SER A 489 10.68 -24.07 11.69
C SER A 489 9.31 -24.63 11.34
N GLU A 490 9.29 -25.55 10.37
CA GLU A 490 8.10 -26.26 9.92
C GLU A 490 8.45 -27.71 9.61
N LEU A 491 7.79 -28.64 10.28
CA LEU A 491 7.93 -30.06 10.06
C LEU A 491 6.76 -30.56 9.22
N THR A 492 7.05 -31.16 8.07
CA THR A 492 6.04 -31.67 7.13
C THR A 492 6.13 -33.20 7.08
N TYR A 493 4.98 -33.86 7.20
CA TYR A 493 4.87 -35.30 7.08
C TYR A 493 3.90 -35.67 5.96
N ILE A 494 4.39 -36.46 4.98
CA ILE A 494 3.63 -36.85 3.80
C ILE A 494 3.68 -38.39 3.72
N LYS A 495 2.53 -39.06 3.87
CA LYS A 495 2.47 -40.52 3.73
C LYS A 495 1.07 -40.95 3.29
N ASN A 496 1.01 -41.76 2.23
CA ASN A 496 -0.24 -42.28 1.69
C ASN A 496 -1.25 -41.16 1.34
N ARG A 497 -2.34 -41.10 2.11
CA ARG A 497 -3.43 -40.12 1.92
C ARG A 497 -3.28 -38.87 2.76
N TRP A 498 -2.27 -38.78 3.61
CA TRP A 498 -2.04 -37.69 4.54
C TRP A 498 -0.87 -36.81 4.12
N SER A 499 -1.06 -35.53 4.13
CA SER A 499 -0.01 -34.53 4.12
C SER A 499 -0.29 -33.57 5.26
N THR A 500 0.57 -33.51 6.27
CA THR A 500 0.36 -32.69 7.47
C THR A 500 1.61 -31.89 7.77
N TYR A 501 1.44 -30.78 8.48
CA TYR A 501 2.56 -29.97 8.93
C TYR A 501 2.29 -29.33 10.29
N VAL A 502 3.38 -29.02 10.98
CA VAL A 502 3.41 -28.23 12.22
C VAL A 502 4.51 -27.20 12.06
N GLY A 503 4.19 -25.94 12.33
CA GLY A 503 5.13 -24.82 12.27
C GLY A 503 5.20 -24.06 13.58
N LEU A 504 6.39 -23.57 13.92
CA LEU A 504 6.69 -22.73 15.07
C LEU A 504 7.49 -21.51 14.63
N GLU A 505 7.26 -20.36 15.26
CA GLU A 505 8.03 -19.13 15.07
C GLU A 505 8.25 -18.47 16.42
N ALA A 506 9.48 -17.97 16.62
CA ALA A 506 9.83 -17.04 17.68
C ALA A 506 10.34 -15.75 17.04
N PHE A 507 9.79 -14.62 17.46
CA PHE A 507 10.06 -13.32 16.84
C PHE A 507 10.35 -12.26 17.90
N TYR A 508 11.51 -11.61 17.80
CA TYR A 508 11.90 -10.49 18.63
C TYR A 508 11.97 -9.22 17.80
N THR A 509 11.33 -8.16 18.28
CA THR A 509 11.41 -6.82 17.68
C THR A 509 11.78 -5.81 18.75
N GLN A 510 12.80 -5.00 18.46
CA GLN A 510 13.16 -3.82 19.25
C GLN A 510 12.88 -2.58 18.41
N MET A 511 12.13 -1.64 18.98
CA MET A 511 11.80 -0.36 18.35
C MET A 511 12.18 0.80 19.24
N TYR A 512 12.72 1.88 18.65
CA TYR A 512 12.94 3.15 19.33
C TYR A 512 13.04 4.29 18.30
N ARG A 513 12.67 5.48 18.74
CA ARG A 513 12.77 6.73 17.99
C ARG A 513 14.05 7.46 18.38
N THR A 514 14.78 8.03 17.40
CA THR A 514 15.87 8.99 17.64
C THR A 514 15.42 10.34 17.11
N GLY A 515 15.14 11.30 17.98
CA GLY A 515 14.78 12.65 17.61
C GLY A 515 16.02 13.50 17.32
N ASN A 516 16.07 14.13 16.16
CA ASN A 516 17.14 15.06 15.77
C ASN A 516 16.78 16.52 16.09
N PHE A 517 15.48 16.83 16.25
CA PHE A 517 14.98 18.11 16.71
C PHE A 517 14.58 18.05 18.17
N GLU A 518 14.88 19.12 18.92
CA GLU A 518 14.38 19.34 20.27
C GLU A 518 13.19 20.29 20.20
N ASN A 519 11.98 19.76 20.37
CA ASN A 519 10.74 20.52 20.27
C ASN A 519 10.57 21.45 21.49
N GLY A 520 10.11 22.68 21.29
CA GLY A 520 9.98 23.68 22.35
C GLY A 520 8.98 23.33 23.45
N ARG A 521 8.00 22.46 23.16
CA ARG A 521 7.02 21.95 24.13
C ARG A 521 7.48 20.70 24.87
N PHE A 522 8.42 19.94 24.28
CA PHE A 522 8.90 18.66 24.79
C PHE A 522 10.42 18.69 24.86
N LEU A 523 10.95 19.27 25.94
CA LEU A 523 12.37 19.57 26.07
C LEU A 523 13.21 18.31 26.39
N GLY A 524 14.47 18.37 26.05
CA GLY A 524 15.46 17.35 26.34
C GLY A 524 15.07 15.97 25.81
N SER A 525 15.17 14.94 26.63
CA SER A 525 14.89 13.55 26.25
C SER A 525 13.42 13.26 25.91
N GLU A 526 12.51 14.20 26.09
CA GLU A 526 11.12 14.04 25.70
C GLU A 526 10.92 14.12 24.18
N SER A 527 11.83 14.79 23.45
CA SER A 527 11.78 14.88 21.99
C SER A 527 13.12 14.63 21.30
N TYR A 528 14.26 14.92 21.95
CA TYR A 528 15.60 14.85 21.41
C TYR A 528 16.34 13.57 21.84
N GLY A 529 17.14 13.00 20.91
CA GLY A 529 17.88 11.76 21.17
C GLY A 529 16.99 10.51 21.17
N ASP A 530 17.53 9.43 21.72
CA ASP A 530 16.86 8.13 21.71
C ASP A 530 15.70 8.08 22.73
N SER A 531 14.55 7.61 22.27
CA SER A 531 13.43 7.26 23.16
C SER A 531 13.73 6.00 23.98
N LYS A 532 12.87 5.68 24.92
CA LYS A 532 12.86 4.36 25.55
C LYS A 532 12.73 3.28 24.47
N LYS A 533 13.55 2.22 24.59
CA LYS A 533 13.51 1.07 23.70
C LYS A 533 12.34 0.15 24.07
N LEU A 534 11.46 -0.08 23.13
CA LEU A 534 10.38 -1.06 23.24
C LEU A 534 10.89 -2.41 22.74
N ASN A 535 10.87 -3.42 23.61
CA ASN A 535 11.30 -4.77 23.29
C ASN A 535 10.08 -5.69 23.30
N GLN A 536 9.76 -6.30 22.17
CA GLN A 536 8.60 -7.15 21.99
C GLN A 536 9.01 -8.56 21.59
N PHE A 537 8.60 -9.53 22.42
CA PHE A 537 8.75 -10.95 22.14
C PHE A 537 7.43 -11.53 21.68
N ASN A 538 7.47 -12.28 20.60
CA ASN A 538 6.32 -12.85 19.95
C ASN A 538 6.56 -14.33 19.69
N GLY A 539 5.48 -15.11 19.65
CA GLY A 539 5.49 -16.52 19.31
C GLY A 539 4.32 -16.85 18.39
N SER A 540 4.53 -17.80 17.49
CA SER A 540 3.50 -18.23 16.57
C SER A 540 3.51 -19.75 16.43
N PHE A 541 2.34 -20.30 16.22
CA PHE A 541 2.11 -21.72 16.00
C PHE A 541 1.15 -21.91 14.83
N LYS A 542 1.43 -22.87 13.96
CA LYS A 542 0.47 -23.31 12.95
C LYS A 542 0.48 -24.81 12.79
N VAL A 543 -0.67 -25.36 12.48
CA VAL A 543 -0.85 -26.77 12.16
C VAL A 543 -1.88 -26.90 11.06
N GLY A 544 -1.67 -27.85 10.19
CA GLY A 544 -2.63 -28.11 9.15
C GLY A 544 -2.27 -29.34 8.33
N GLY A 545 -3.07 -29.57 7.30
CA GLY A 545 -2.80 -30.67 6.41
C GLY A 545 -3.95 -30.91 5.45
N SER A 546 -3.74 -31.92 4.63
CA SER A 546 -4.74 -32.44 3.72
C SER A 546 -4.88 -33.96 3.85
N TYR A 547 -6.10 -34.39 3.63
CA TYR A 547 -6.47 -35.81 3.56
C TYR A 547 -7.10 -36.11 2.21
N ALA A 548 -6.50 -37.02 1.45
CA ALA A 548 -7.05 -37.49 0.20
C ALA A 548 -8.12 -38.60 0.47
N ILE A 549 -9.40 -38.20 0.42
CA ILE A 549 -10.52 -39.14 0.52
C ILE A 549 -10.43 -40.14 -0.64
N THR A 550 -10.18 -39.62 -1.83
CA THR A 550 -9.89 -40.37 -3.05
C THR A 550 -8.78 -39.67 -3.83
N GLY A 551 -8.32 -40.24 -4.93
CA GLY A 551 -7.37 -39.55 -5.82
C GLY A 551 -7.87 -38.23 -6.43
N ARG A 552 -9.15 -37.89 -6.23
CA ARG A 552 -9.75 -36.64 -6.76
C ARG A 552 -10.36 -35.73 -5.69
N ASN A 553 -10.58 -36.23 -4.49
CA ASN A 553 -11.32 -35.55 -3.42
C ASN A 553 -10.39 -35.34 -2.20
N TYR A 554 -10.23 -34.11 -1.77
CA TYR A 554 -9.36 -33.76 -0.67
C TYR A 554 -10.10 -32.88 0.34
N ILE A 555 -9.81 -33.08 1.61
CA ILE A 555 -10.12 -32.10 2.67
C ILE A 555 -8.82 -31.49 3.11
N VAL A 556 -8.80 -30.14 3.20
CA VAL A 556 -7.66 -29.36 3.68
C VAL A 556 -8.13 -28.57 4.89
N ALA A 557 -7.36 -28.58 5.98
CA ALA A 557 -7.66 -27.80 7.16
C ALA A 557 -6.38 -27.17 7.72
N ASN A 558 -6.48 -25.92 8.16
CA ASN A 558 -5.37 -25.16 8.73
C ASN A 558 -5.83 -24.39 9.97
N ILE A 559 -4.96 -24.31 10.97
CA ILE A 559 -5.12 -23.48 12.17
C ILE A 559 -3.83 -22.71 12.39
N MET A 560 -3.93 -21.43 12.73
CA MET A 560 -2.80 -20.57 13.06
C MET A 560 -3.12 -19.73 14.28
N ALA A 561 -2.17 -19.63 15.20
CA ALA A 561 -2.13 -18.63 16.25
C ALA A 561 -0.82 -17.85 16.12
N LYS A 562 -0.89 -16.54 15.92
CA LYS A 562 0.26 -15.68 15.69
C LYS A 562 0.19 -14.45 16.55
N SER A 563 1.30 -14.09 17.22
CA SER A 563 1.47 -12.74 17.75
C SER A 563 2.51 -11.97 16.95
N ARG A 564 2.40 -10.64 16.92
CA ARG A 564 3.36 -9.75 16.28
C ARG A 564 3.43 -8.41 16.98
N ALA A 565 4.58 -7.76 16.89
CA ALA A 565 4.73 -6.40 17.37
C ALA A 565 3.83 -5.42 16.57
N PRO A 566 3.28 -4.39 17.20
CA PRO A 566 2.57 -3.32 16.51
C PRO A 566 3.52 -2.56 15.56
N GLU A 567 2.96 -1.80 14.64
CA GLU A 567 3.75 -0.97 13.72
C GLU A 567 4.42 0.18 14.47
N PHE A 568 5.63 0.60 14.04
CA PHE A 568 6.38 1.70 14.65
C PHE A 568 5.53 2.97 14.87
N ARG A 569 4.72 3.33 13.87
CA ARG A 569 3.86 4.53 13.95
C ARG A 569 2.76 4.43 14.99
N SER A 570 2.35 3.22 15.34
CA SER A 570 1.31 2.96 16.33
C SER A 570 1.85 2.91 17.75
N VAL A 571 3.17 2.81 17.92
CA VAL A 571 3.85 2.72 19.21
C VAL A 571 4.05 4.09 19.86
N PHE A 572 4.26 5.15 19.06
CA PHE A 572 4.51 6.50 19.56
C PHE A 572 3.27 7.37 19.43
N VAL A 573 3.00 8.20 20.44
CA VAL A 573 1.86 9.14 20.47
C VAL A 573 1.94 10.08 19.28
N ALA A 574 3.07 10.78 19.13
CA ALA A 574 3.34 11.71 18.04
C ALA A 574 4.81 11.59 17.61
N PRO A 575 5.18 10.60 16.77
CA PRO A 575 6.59 10.36 16.43
C PRO A 575 7.28 11.52 15.72
N ARG A 576 6.52 12.45 15.13
CA ARG A 576 7.07 13.67 14.52
C ARG A 576 7.55 14.70 15.55
N VAL A 577 6.97 14.68 16.76
CA VAL A 577 7.14 15.71 17.77
C VAL A 577 7.89 15.21 18.99
N ARG A 578 7.55 14.00 19.51
CA ARG A 578 8.00 13.54 20.85
C ARG A 578 8.32 12.06 20.93
N ASN A 579 9.06 11.70 21.99
CA ASN A 579 9.52 10.33 22.29
C ASN A 579 8.49 9.49 23.09
N THR A 580 7.32 10.05 23.41
CA THR A 580 6.31 9.41 24.27
C THR A 580 5.74 8.16 23.61
N ILE A 581 5.84 7.03 24.30
CA ILE A 581 5.25 5.76 23.90
C ILE A 581 3.77 5.74 24.30
N VAL A 582 2.93 5.19 23.44
CA VAL A 582 1.50 4.99 23.67
C VAL A 582 1.28 4.13 24.92
N LYS A 583 0.34 4.53 25.79
CA LYS A 583 -0.05 3.73 26.96
C LYS A 583 -0.71 2.41 26.49
N ASN A 584 -0.45 1.32 27.22
CA ASN A 584 -1.09 0.02 27.00
C ASN A 584 -0.92 -0.57 25.58
N VAL A 585 0.18 -0.21 24.90
CA VAL A 585 0.55 -0.86 23.63
C VAL A 585 0.92 -2.33 23.88
N ASP A 586 0.19 -3.25 23.26
CA ASP A 586 0.41 -4.71 23.37
C ASP A 586 0.72 -5.31 21.98
N ASN A 587 1.18 -6.54 21.97
CA ASN A 587 1.36 -7.30 20.73
C ASN A 587 -0.01 -7.64 20.11
N GLU A 588 -0.11 -7.45 18.80
CA GLU A 588 -1.26 -7.91 18.03
C GLU A 588 -1.38 -9.43 18.15
N ARG A 589 -2.59 -9.97 18.30
CA ARG A 589 -2.88 -11.41 18.38
C ARG A 589 -3.82 -11.80 17.27
N ILE A 590 -3.46 -12.86 16.55
CA ILE A 590 -4.19 -13.36 15.40
C ILE A 590 -4.47 -14.82 15.63
N PHE A 591 -5.74 -15.21 15.54
CA PHE A 591 -6.16 -16.61 15.52
C PHE A 591 -6.96 -16.86 14.27
N GLY A 592 -6.54 -17.81 13.44
CA GLY A 592 -7.20 -18.14 12.17
C GLY A 592 -7.38 -19.64 12.02
N ALA A 593 -8.51 -20.03 11.47
CA ALA A 593 -8.80 -21.38 11.06
C ALA A 593 -9.51 -21.38 9.70
N ASP A 594 -9.18 -22.35 8.85
CA ASP A 594 -9.88 -22.59 7.61
C ASP A 594 -9.99 -24.08 7.31
N ILE A 595 -11.07 -24.44 6.63
CA ILE A 595 -11.32 -25.77 6.11
C ILE A 595 -11.78 -25.67 4.66
N ALA A 596 -11.27 -26.55 3.80
CA ALA A 596 -11.63 -26.57 2.40
C ALA A 596 -11.86 -28.01 1.91
N TYR A 597 -12.85 -28.15 1.04
CA TYR A 597 -13.02 -29.32 0.21
C TYR A 597 -12.51 -29.00 -1.19
N GLU A 598 -11.64 -29.84 -1.73
CA GLU A 598 -11.08 -29.71 -3.07
C GLU A 598 -11.43 -30.92 -3.92
N TYR A 599 -11.90 -30.66 -5.13
CA TYR A 599 -12.11 -31.65 -6.17
C TYR A 599 -11.15 -31.41 -7.32
N ARG A 600 -10.43 -32.44 -7.74
CA ARG A 600 -9.43 -32.38 -8.82
C ARG A 600 -9.66 -33.48 -9.84
N SER A 601 -9.99 -33.11 -11.05
CA SER A 601 -10.11 -34.02 -12.18
C SER A 601 -9.53 -33.39 -13.46
N PRO A 602 -9.35 -34.14 -14.54
CA PRO A 602 -8.86 -33.56 -15.80
C PRO A 602 -9.77 -32.49 -16.39
N PHE A 603 -11.08 -32.55 -16.11
CA PHE A 603 -12.04 -31.59 -16.63
C PHE A 603 -12.42 -30.47 -15.66
N MET A 604 -12.20 -30.65 -14.35
CA MET A 604 -12.60 -29.66 -13.34
C MET A 604 -11.65 -29.68 -12.14
N LYS A 605 -11.28 -28.49 -11.70
CA LYS A 605 -10.69 -28.23 -10.39
C LYS A 605 -11.64 -27.32 -9.65
N ALA A 606 -12.09 -27.73 -8.46
CA ALA A 606 -13.00 -26.91 -7.65
C ALA A 606 -12.56 -26.92 -6.18
N ARG A 607 -12.81 -25.82 -5.51
CA ARG A 607 -12.56 -25.64 -4.07
C ARG A 607 -13.73 -24.91 -3.44
N LEU A 608 -14.21 -25.43 -2.32
CA LEU A 608 -15.13 -24.78 -1.42
C LEU A 608 -14.44 -24.65 -0.08
N SER A 609 -14.32 -23.45 0.46
CA SER A 609 -13.67 -23.23 1.77
C SER A 609 -14.52 -22.36 2.68
N ALA A 610 -14.43 -22.65 3.98
CA ALA A 610 -14.94 -21.80 5.03
C ALA A 610 -13.77 -21.35 5.90
N TYR A 611 -13.81 -20.11 6.37
CA TYR A 611 -12.74 -19.55 7.19
C TYR A 611 -13.27 -18.65 8.29
N GLN A 612 -12.48 -18.54 9.35
CA GLN A 612 -12.66 -17.55 10.41
C GLN A 612 -11.30 -17.11 10.91
N THR A 613 -11.09 -15.79 11.00
CA THR A 613 -9.87 -15.22 11.58
C THR A 613 -10.24 -14.06 12.49
N GLN A 614 -9.73 -14.09 13.70
CA GLN A 614 -9.87 -13.05 14.69
C GLN A 614 -8.54 -12.31 14.86
N PHE A 615 -8.62 -11.00 14.81
CA PHE A 615 -7.53 -10.08 15.12
C PHE A 615 -7.88 -9.40 16.45
N SER A 616 -6.92 -9.27 17.35
CA SER A 616 -7.11 -8.65 18.66
C SER A 616 -5.90 -7.82 19.03
N GLN A 617 -6.08 -6.87 19.93
CA GLN A 617 -5.03 -5.94 20.41
C GLN A 617 -4.44 -5.08 19.29
N LEU A 618 -5.26 -4.75 18.27
CA LEU A 618 -4.82 -3.83 17.23
C LEU A 618 -4.78 -2.41 17.79
N THR A 619 -3.84 -1.62 17.31
CA THR A 619 -3.71 -0.19 17.65
C THR A 619 -3.88 0.64 16.39
N TRP A 620 -4.71 1.68 16.49
CA TRP A 620 -4.93 2.67 15.44
C TRP A 620 -4.54 4.04 15.97
N ASN A 621 -3.64 4.75 15.30
CA ASN A 621 -3.15 6.07 15.67
C ASN A 621 -3.26 7.01 14.48
N ARG A 622 -3.93 8.17 14.65
CA ARG A 622 -4.09 9.22 13.66
C ARG A 622 -3.98 10.60 14.31
N SER A 623 -3.39 11.53 13.55
CA SER A 623 -3.34 12.94 13.93
C SER A 623 -4.22 13.74 12.98
N PHE A 624 -5.13 14.54 13.51
CA PHE A 624 -6.06 15.38 12.74
C PHE A 624 -6.53 16.58 13.56
N TYR A 625 -7.16 17.53 12.91
CA TYR A 625 -7.80 18.65 13.57
C TYR A 625 -9.16 18.21 14.12
N TYR A 626 -9.34 18.27 15.44
CA TYR A 626 -10.54 17.82 16.12
C TYR A 626 -11.47 19.03 16.36
N GLU A 627 -12.58 19.08 15.64
CA GLU A 627 -13.47 20.24 15.60
C GLU A 627 -14.06 20.57 16.98
N SER A 628 -14.42 19.56 17.79
CA SER A 628 -15.00 19.75 19.12
C SER A 628 -14.08 20.53 20.06
N THR A 629 -12.76 20.39 19.90
CA THR A 629 -11.77 21.09 20.73
C THR A 629 -11.11 22.26 20.02
N GLY A 630 -11.26 22.36 18.72
CA GLY A 630 -10.60 23.39 17.89
C GLY A 630 -9.07 23.22 17.78
N LYS A 631 -8.53 22.03 18.07
CA LYS A 631 -7.10 21.76 18.15
C LYS A 631 -6.68 20.54 17.34
N PHE A 632 -5.38 20.48 17.00
CA PHE A 632 -4.78 19.26 16.48
C PHE A 632 -4.60 18.24 17.60
N VAL A 633 -5.04 17.01 17.34
CA VAL A 633 -4.96 15.90 18.30
C VAL A 633 -4.29 14.68 17.71
N ASN A 634 -3.73 13.86 18.58
CA ASN A 634 -3.31 12.49 18.32
C ASN A 634 -4.34 11.57 18.94
N TYR A 635 -5.16 10.94 18.11
CA TYR A 635 -6.26 10.07 18.49
C TYR A 635 -5.81 8.61 18.39
N ILE A 636 -5.75 7.92 19.52
CA ILE A 636 -5.12 6.60 19.63
C ILE A 636 -6.11 5.61 20.21
N MET A 637 -6.59 4.68 19.40
CA MET A 637 -7.41 3.57 19.85
C MET A 637 -6.57 2.33 20.08
N ASN A 638 -6.70 1.73 21.26
CA ASN A 638 -6.01 0.50 21.65
C ASN A 638 -6.99 -0.65 21.89
N GLY A 639 -6.49 -1.88 21.74
CA GLY A 639 -7.26 -3.09 22.04
C GLY A 639 -8.37 -3.37 21.01
N ILE A 640 -8.27 -2.84 19.80
CA ILE A 640 -9.26 -3.08 18.73
C ILE A 640 -9.27 -4.58 18.41
N SER A 641 -10.48 -5.15 18.31
CA SER A 641 -10.69 -6.54 17.88
C SER A 641 -11.61 -6.59 16.68
N GLN A 642 -11.24 -7.44 15.72
CA GLN A 642 -11.97 -7.65 14.46
C GLN A 642 -12.11 -9.14 14.18
N ILE A 643 -13.21 -9.52 13.55
CA ILE A 643 -13.41 -10.86 12.99
C ILE A 643 -13.55 -10.77 11.48
N SER A 644 -12.97 -11.73 10.80
CA SER A 644 -13.12 -11.94 9.37
C SER A 644 -13.51 -13.38 9.16
N GLN A 645 -14.72 -13.63 8.66
CA GLN A 645 -15.25 -14.97 8.44
C GLN A 645 -16.06 -15.04 7.14
N GLY A 646 -16.12 -16.22 6.55
CA GLY A 646 -16.88 -16.37 5.31
C GLY A 646 -16.70 -17.70 4.62
N ILE A 647 -17.32 -17.78 3.45
CA ILE A 647 -17.29 -18.93 2.54
C ILE A 647 -16.72 -18.46 1.20
N GLU A 648 -15.86 -19.28 0.62
CA GLU A 648 -15.20 -19.02 -0.65
C GLU A 648 -15.41 -20.20 -1.59
N VAL A 649 -15.72 -19.96 -2.86
CA VAL A 649 -15.84 -20.96 -3.90
C VAL A 649 -14.99 -20.59 -5.09
N GLY A 650 -14.27 -21.55 -5.65
CA GLY A 650 -13.51 -21.40 -6.89
C GLY A 650 -13.61 -22.66 -7.73
N ALA A 651 -13.75 -22.51 -9.04
CA ALA A 651 -13.75 -23.63 -9.97
C ALA A 651 -13.13 -23.24 -11.33
N ASP A 652 -12.25 -24.10 -11.84
CA ASP A 652 -11.77 -24.11 -13.21
C ASP A 652 -12.35 -25.34 -13.92
N ILE A 653 -13.10 -25.10 -14.98
CA ILE A 653 -13.86 -26.14 -15.70
C ILE A 653 -13.41 -26.14 -17.17
N ASN A 654 -12.82 -27.24 -17.63
CA ASN A 654 -12.54 -27.48 -19.03
C ASN A 654 -13.79 -28.09 -19.69
N ILE A 655 -14.63 -27.25 -20.28
CA ILE A 655 -15.89 -27.67 -20.93
C ILE A 655 -15.58 -28.49 -22.18
N THR A 656 -14.59 -28.02 -22.96
CA THR A 656 -14.00 -28.71 -24.10
C THR A 656 -12.48 -28.52 -24.09
N PRO A 657 -11.70 -29.19 -24.95
CA PRO A 657 -10.27 -28.92 -25.06
C PRO A 657 -9.92 -27.48 -25.40
N THR A 658 -10.87 -26.71 -25.94
CA THR A 658 -10.67 -25.32 -26.37
C THR A 658 -11.46 -24.29 -25.53
N ILE A 659 -12.46 -24.71 -24.77
CA ILE A 659 -13.31 -23.84 -23.98
C ILE A 659 -13.17 -24.19 -22.50
N SER A 660 -12.83 -23.20 -21.70
CA SER A 660 -12.79 -23.30 -20.24
C SER A 660 -13.63 -22.21 -19.59
N ALA A 661 -14.23 -22.54 -18.45
CA ALA A 661 -14.93 -21.59 -17.60
C ALA A 661 -14.22 -21.46 -16.25
N GLN A 662 -14.22 -20.27 -15.72
CA GLN A 662 -13.79 -19.96 -14.35
C GLN A 662 -14.96 -19.41 -13.55
N LEU A 663 -15.15 -19.94 -12.37
CA LEU A 663 -16.11 -19.46 -11.39
C LEU A 663 -15.35 -19.13 -10.11
N ALA A 664 -15.65 -18.00 -9.56
CA ALA A 664 -15.03 -17.64 -8.30
C ALA A 664 -15.97 -16.73 -7.50
N GLY A 665 -16.14 -16.96 -6.17
CA GLY A 665 -17.02 -16.18 -5.30
C GLY A 665 -16.57 -16.21 -3.86
N THR A 666 -16.81 -15.12 -3.15
CA THR A 666 -16.67 -15.03 -1.71
C THR A 666 -17.88 -14.31 -1.13
N MET A 667 -18.37 -14.83 -0.01
CA MET A 667 -19.35 -14.18 0.84
C MET A 667 -18.76 -14.17 2.25
N GLY A 668 -18.45 -12.98 2.73
CA GLY A 668 -17.80 -12.80 4.01
C GLY A 668 -18.50 -11.79 4.90
N GLU A 669 -18.12 -11.80 6.16
CA GLU A 669 -18.51 -10.84 7.17
C GLU A 669 -17.24 -10.37 7.89
N HIS A 670 -16.91 -9.09 7.74
CA HIS A 670 -15.71 -8.48 8.32
C HIS A 670 -16.15 -7.34 9.21
N ARG A 671 -16.04 -7.50 10.54
CA ARG A 671 -16.56 -6.51 11.50
C ARG A 671 -15.71 -6.37 12.76
N TYR A 672 -15.92 -5.26 13.45
CA TYR A 672 -15.41 -5.05 14.79
C TYR A 672 -16.19 -5.87 15.81
N THR A 673 -15.49 -6.47 16.79
CA THR A 673 -16.12 -7.38 17.78
C THR A 673 -16.17 -6.79 19.17
N ASN A 674 -15.49 -5.66 19.42
CA ASN A 674 -15.46 -5.02 20.73
C ASN A 674 -15.65 -3.50 20.63
N ARG A 675 -15.60 -2.87 21.78
CA ARG A 675 -15.60 -1.42 21.99
C ARG A 675 -14.21 -1.03 22.50
N PRO A 676 -13.28 -0.61 21.62
CA PRO A 676 -11.93 -0.25 22.00
C PRO A 676 -11.90 0.99 22.89
N LYS A 677 -10.76 1.20 23.53
CA LYS A 677 -10.48 2.39 24.32
C LYS A 677 -9.69 3.39 23.53
N VAL A 678 -9.97 4.68 23.71
CA VAL A 678 -9.24 5.78 23.07
C VAL A 678 -8.54 6.66 24.08
N PHE A 679 -7.36 7.12 23.66
CA PHE A 679 -6.58 8.15 24.31
C PHE A 679 -6.43 9.29 23.30
N VAL A 680 -6.80 10.50 23.69
CA VAL A 680 -6.72 11.68 22.84
C VAL A 680 -5.72 12.65 23.45
N TYR A 681 -4.64 12.93 22.73
CA TYR A 681 -3.62 13.89 23.15
C TYR A 681 -3.68 15.11 22.26
N GLU A 682 -3.82 16.30 22.84
CA GLU A 682 -3.58 17.53 22.09
C GLU A 682 -2.11 17.62 21.68
N ASP A 683 -1.85 18.19 20.52
CA ASP A 683 -0.49 18.27 19.97
C ASP A 683 0.43 19.15 20.84
N ASN A 684 -0.16 20.13 21.51
CA ASN A 684 0.52 21.09 22.40
C ASN A 684 0.43 20.73 23.90
N ASN A 685 -0.08 19.55 24.26
CA ASN A 685 -0.18 19.14 25.66
C ASN A 685 0.46 17.76 25.90
N ALA A 686 1.23 17.64 27.01
CA ALA A 686 1.82 16.37 27.41
C ALA A 686 0.77 15.40 27.98
N ASN A 687 -0.27 15.91 28.62
CA ASN A 687 -1.35 15.13 29.20
C ASN A 687 -2.42 14.83 28.14
N PRO A 688 -3.05 13.66 28.21
CA PRO A 688 -4.18 13.37 27.33
C PRO A 688 -5.38 14.27 27.69
N LEU A 689 -6.11 14.69 26.65
CA LEU A 689 -7.39 15.36 26.79
C LEU A 689 -8.46 14.39 27.29
N TYR A 690 -8.48 13.19 26.70
CA TYR A 690 -9.32 12.06 27.10
C TYR A 690 -8.46 10.84 27.34
N GLU A 691 -8.69 10.13 28.46
CA GLU A 691 -8.07 8.86 28.79
C GLU A 691 -9.14 7.78 28.92
N ASP A 692 -8.90 6.65 28.25
CA ASP A 692 -9.68 5.42 28.44
C ASP A 692 -11.17 5.55 28.08
N GLU A 693 -11.50 6.51 27.20
CA GLU A 693 -12.85 6.70 26.68
C GLU A 693 -13.25 5.52 25.78
N THR A 694 -14.54 5.19 25.77
CA THR A 694 -15.04 4.05 24.98
C THR A 694 -15.48 4.49 23.59
N VAL A 695 -14.94 3.82 22.55
CA VAL A 695 -15.43 3.98 21.18
C VAL A 695 -16.37 2.83 20.83
N TYR A 696 -17.61 3.13 20.44
CA TYR A 696 -18.69 2.16 20.24
C TYR A 696 -18.66 1.52 18.84
N LEU A 697 -17.58 0.80 18.52
CA LEU A 697 -17.37 0.19 17.20
C LEU A 697 -17.92 -1.23 17.05
N LYS A 698 -18.38 -1.87 18.12
CA LYS A 698 -18.86 -3.26 18.04
C LYS A 698 -19.99 -3.41 17.02
N ASN A 699 -19.86 -4.40 16.13
CA ASN A 699 -20.76 -4.78 15.05
C ASN A 699 -20.69 -3.90 13.77
N TYR A 700 -19.94 -2.79 13.76
CA TYR A 700 -19.67 -2.08 12.51
C TYR A 700 -18.76 -2.91 11.60
N TYR A 701 -18.96 -2.77 10.30
CA TYR A 701 -18.15 -3.46 9.31
C TYR A 701 -16.76 -2.84 9.19
N VAL A 702 -15.76 -3.67 8.96
CA VAL A 702 -14.43 -3.20 8.57
C VAL A 702 -14.55 -2.69 7.14
N GLY A 703 -14.35 -1.40 6.97
CA GLY A 703 -14.54 -0.71 5.70
C GLY A 703 -13.44 -0.97 4.66
N GLU A 704 -13.58 -0.30 3.52
CA GLU A 704 -12.63 -0.28 2.41
C GLU A 704 -12.61 -1.57 1.55
N MET A 705 -13.58 -2.48 1.70
CA MET A 705 -13.68 -3.70 0.88
C MET A 705 -15.13 -4.20 0.78
N PRO A 706 -15.53 -4.76 -0.36
CA PRO A 706 -16.81 -5.45 -0.46
C PRO A 706 -16.80 -6.73 0.40
N GLN A 707 -17.92 -7.01 1.08
CA GLN A 707 -18.11 -8.24 1.86
C GLN A 707 -18.41 -9.42 0.94
N THR A 708 -19.03 -9.17 -0.21
CA THR A 708 -19.41 -10.15 -1.21
C THR A 708 -18.77 -9.78 -2.55
N ALA A 709 -18.11 -10.74 -3.19
CA ALA A 709 -17.56 -10.60 -4.52
C ALA A 709 -17.70 -11.90 -5.32
N GLY A 710 -17.91 -11.75 -6.62
CA GLY A 710 -18.01 -12.90 -7.52
C GLY A 710 -17.49 -12.59 -8.92
N SER A 711 -16.97 -13.61 -9.61
CA SER A 711 -16.53 -13.52 -10.98
C SER A 711 -16.89 -14.80 -11.74
N ILE A 712 -17.35 -14.63 -12.95
CA ILE A 712 -17.60 -15.72 -13.90
C ILE A 712 -16.83 -15.40 -15.17
N GLY A 713 -15.92 -16.28 -15.56
CA GLY A 713 -15.08 -16.15 -16.75
C GLY A 713 -15.33 -17.26 -17.76
N LEU A 714 -15.30 -16.91 -19.04
CA LEU A 714 -15.33 -17.86 -20.13
C LEU A 714 -14.15 -17.60 -21.05
N LYS A 715 -13.34 -18.63 -21.31
CA LYS A 715 -12.13 -18.53 -22.14
C LYS A 715 -12.19 -19.52 -23.28
N TYR A 716 -11.87 -19.05 -24.48
CA TYR A 716 -11.66 -19.87 -25.67
C TYR A 716 -10.18 -19.85 -26.07
N ASN A 717 -9.57 -21.02 -26.21
CA ASN A 717 -8.20 -21.21 -26.69
C ASN A 717 -8.24 -21.86 -28.09
N SER A 718 -7.86 -21.09 -29.10
CA SER A 718 -7.82 -21.57 -30.47
C SER A 718 -6.59 -22.46 -30.74
N PRO A 719 -6.73 -23.57 -31.52
CA PRO A 719 -5.59 -24.32 -32.00
C PRO A 719 -4.62 -23.49 -32.88
N LYS A 720 -5.03 -22.31 -33.34
CA LYS A 720 -4.23 -21.35 -34.11
C LYS A 720 -3.45 -20.35 -33.24
N TYR A 721 -3.16 -20.69 -32.01
CA TYR A 721 -2.37 -19.86 -31.03
C TYR A 721 -2.92 -18.46 -30.81
N TRP A 722 -4.25 -18.34 -30.68
CA TRP A 722 -4.90 -17.15 -30.12
C TRP A 722 -5.93 -17.57 -29.07
N TRP A 723 -6.24 -16.68 -28.18
CA TRP A 723 -7.24 -16.91 -27.16
C TRP A 723 -8.02 -15.63 -26.86
N ILE A 724 -9.22 -15.79 -26.33
CA ILE A 724 -10.07 -14.73 -25.84
C ILE A 724 -10.73 -15.18 -24.53
N SER A 725 -10.86 -14.27 -23.59
CA SER A 725 -11.56 -14.49 -22.32
C SER A 725 -12.45 -13.30 -22.01
N VAL A 726 -13.66 -13.56 -21.50
CA VAL A 726 -14.58 -12.56 -20.98
C VAL A 726 -14.88 -12.91 -19.55
N ASN A 727 -14.76 -11.95 -18.65
CA ASN A 727 -15.05 -12.10 -17.23
C ASN A 727 -16.11 -11.09 -16.81
N ALA A 728 -17.17 -11.56 -16.14
CA ALA A 728 -18.18 -10.73 -15.50
C ALA A 728 -17.93 -10.73 -13.99
N ASN A 729 -17.82 -9.55 -13.39
CA ASN A 729 -17.50 -9.37 -11.97
C ASN A 729 -18.64 -8.63 -11.28
N TYR A 730 -18.99 -9.07 -10.09
CA TYR A 730 -20.01 -8.47 -9.22
C TYR A 730 -19.46 -8.24 -7.81
N PHE A 731 -19.76 -7.10 -7.22
CA PHE A 731 -19.33 -6.69 -5.90
C PHE A 731 -20.49 -6.09 -5.13
N ALA A 732 -20.64 -6.48 -3.87
CA ALA A 732 -21.73 -6.02 -3.02
C ALA A 732 -21.28 -5.86 -1.56
N ASP A 733 -22.11 -5.15 -0.79
CA ASP A 733 -21.91 -4.92 0.63
C ASP A 733 -20.57 -4.25 0.93
N TYR A 734 -20.31 -3.16 0.22
CA TYR A 734 -19.12 -2.35 0.40
C TYR A 734 -19.44 -1.18 1.33
N TYR A 735 -18.70 -1.12 2.47
CA TYR A 735 -18.86 -0.09 3.49
C TYR A 735 -17.62 0.80 3.56
N LEU A 736 -17.81 2.08 3.85
CA LEU A 736 -16.69 2.97 4.20
C LEU A 736 -16.18 2.65 5.61
N ALA A 737 -14.92 2.99 5.87
CA ALA A 737 -14.38 2.94 7.22
C ALA A 737 -15.10 3.99 8.09
N VAL A 738 -15.57 3.58 9.25
CA VAL A 738 -16.26 4.49 10.21
C VAL A 738 -15.31 5.57 10.73
N ASN A 739 -15.85 6.75 10.93
CA ASN A 739 -15.19 7.80 11.68
C ASN A 739 -15.35 7.53 13.20
N PRO A 740 -14.30 7.17 13.93
CA PRO A 740 -14.43 6.81 15.33
C PRO A 740 -14.84 7.98 16.24
N THR A 741 -14.67 9.22 15.79
CA THR A 741 -15.07 10.40 16.57
C THR A 741 -16.61 10.57 16.64
N ASN A 742 -17.36 9.97 15.71
CA ASN A 742 -18.81 9.93 15.74
C ASN A 742 -19.36 8.84 16.68
N HIS A 743 -18.49 7.98 17.23
CA HIS A 743 -18.89 6.82 18.02
C HIS A 743 -18.37 6.87 19.47
N VAL A 744 -18.26 8.05 20.04
CA VAL A 744 -17.94 8.32 21.45
C VAL A 744 -19.16 8.87 22.17
N ALA A 745 -19.18 8.81 23.50
CA ALA A 745 -20.32 9.30 24.28
C ALA A 745 -20.62 10.79 24.03
N ASP A 746 -19.58 11.60 23.94
CA ASP A 746 -19.67 13.05 23.73
C ASP A 746 -20.39 13.42 22.42
N ALA A 747 -20.32 12.56 21.41
CA ALA A 747 -21.02 12.79 20.14
C ALA A 747 -22.55 12.78 20.26
N PHE A 748 -23.08 12.23 21.35
CA PHE A 748 -24.52 12.09 21.63
C PHE A 748 -24.97 12.94 22.81
N GLU A 749 -24.11 13.80 23.35
CA GLU A 749 -24.48 14.66 24.47
C GLU A 749 -25.55 15.67 24.03
N GLY A 750 -26.68 15.68 24.74
CA GLY A 750 -27.82 16.55 24.41
C GLY A 750 -28.70 16.09 23.24
N LEU A 751 -28.41 14.92 22.63
CA LEU A 751 -29.26 14.32 21.60
C LEU A 751 -30.29 13.36 22.23
N TYR A 752 -31.47 13.32 21.66
CA TYR A 752 -32.50 12.34 21.99
C TYR A 752 -32.48 11.18 20.98
N ASP A 753 -33.07 10.03 21.37
CA ASP A 753 -33.09 8.83 20.51
C ASP A 753 -33.81 9.03 19.17
N ASP A 754 -34.78 9.96 19.11
CA ASP A 754 -35.53 10.33 17.91
C ASP A 754 -34.95 11.54 17.15
N ASP A 755 -33.79 12.06 17.57
CA ASP A 755 -33.08 13.10 16.83
C ASP A 755 -32.47 12.52 15.55
N TYR A 756 -32.75 13.12 14.40
CA TYR A 756 -32.22 12.67 13.11
C TYR A 756 -30.67 12.64 13.07
N ARG A 757 -30.01 13.50 13.86
CA ARG A 757 -28.54 13.53 14.00
C ARG A 757 -28.02 12.24 14.62
N THR A 758 -28.77 11.65 15.57
CA THR A 758 -28.41 10.36 16.17
C THR A 758 -28.35 9.26 15.10
N GLU A 759 -29.34 9.20 14.21
CA GLU A 759 -29.33 8.25 13.09
C GLU A 759 -28.12 8.47 12.14
N LEU A 760 -27.86 9.73 11.76
CA LEU A 760 -26.73 10.06 10.87
C LEU A 760 -25.37 9.71 11.48
N LEU A 761 -25.14 10.01 12.77
CA LEU A 761 -23.91 9.70 13.47
C LEU A 761 -23.67 8.19 13.64
N LEU A 762 -24.74 7.40 13.82
CA LEU A 762 -24.66 5.95 13.98
C LEU A 762 -24.60 5.20 12.64
N GLN A 763 -25.00 5.82 11.53
CA GLN A 763 -25.05 5.15 10.25
C GLN A 763 -23.68 4.93 9.66
N GLN A 764 -23.33 3.69 9.31
CA GLN A 764 -22.18 3.41 8.49
C GLN A 764 -22.54 3.51 7.01
N LYS A 765 -21.80 4.33 6.27
CA LYS A 765 -22.06 4.55 4.84
C LYS A 765 -21.81 3.28 4.04
N LYS A 766 -22.84 2.81 3.36
CA LYS A 766 -22.80 1.70 2.40
C LYS A 766 -22.74 2.26 0.97
N LEU A 767 -21.82 1.73 0.17
CA LEU A 767 -21.69 2.07 -1.25
C LEU A 767 -22.57 1.16 -2.11
N ASP A 768 -22.88 1.63 -3.32
CA ASP A 768 -23.66 0.88 -4.30
C ASP A 768 -22.96 -0.37 -4.76
N ASN A 769 -23.73 -1.39 -5.09
CA ASN A 769 -23.22 -2.61 -5.70
C ASN A 769 -22.62 -2.30 -7.08
N ALA A 770 -21.53 -2.99 -7.42
CA ALA A 770 -20.82 -2.74 -8.66
C ALA A 770 -20.80 -3.98 -9.55
N PHE A 771 -20.89 -3.75 -10.86
CA PHE A 771 -20.79 -4.77 -11.88
C PHE A 771 -19.85 -4.30 -13.00
N THR A 772 -18.92 -5.17 -13.41
CA THR A 772 -17.99 -4.89 -14.52
C THR A 772 -17.88 -6.11 -15.43
N ILE A 773 -17.59 -5.86 -16.71
CA ILE A 773 -17.19 -6.91 -17.65
C ILE A 773 -15.80 -6.57 -18.17
N ASP A 774 -14.92 -7.56 -18.18
CA ASP A 774 -13.54 -7.45 -18.63
C ASP A 774 -13.29 -8.39 -19.81
N LEU A 775 -12.51 -7.93 -20.79
CA LEU A 775 -12.14 -8.66 -21.99
C LEU A 775 -10.62 -8.82 -22.05
N TYR A 776 -10.18 -10.04 -22.33
CA TYR A 776 -8.77 -10.37 -22.52
C TYR A 776 -8.61 -11.14 -23.83
N ALA A 777 -7.57 -10.84 -24.59
CA ALA A 777 -7.24 -11.56 -25.81
C ALA A 777 -5.72 -11.64 -25.99
N GLY A 778 -5.26 -12.70 -26.63
CA GLY A 778 -3.85 -12.85 -26.98
C GLY A 778 -3.64 -13.64 -28.24
N LYS A 779 -2.55 -13.34 -28.92
CA LYS A 779 -2.10 -14.04 -30.13
C LYS A 779 -0.60 -14.22 -30.10
N SER A 780 -0.16 -15.44 -30.45
CA SER A 780 1.27 -15.69 -30.62
C SER A 780 1.59 -16.15 -32.04
N TRP A 781 2.75 -15.73 -32.53
CA TRP A 781 3.32 -16.14 -33.79
C TRP A 781 4.74 -16.64 -33.57
N SER A 782 5.11 -17.71 -34.30
CA SER A 782 6.49 -18.17 -34.37
C SER A 782 6.99 -17.94 -35.79
N VAL A 783 8.00 -17.07 -35.95
CA VAL A 783 8.54 -16.66 -37.24
C VAL A 783 10.06 -16.71 -37.20
N LYS A 784 10.66 -17.61 -37.94
CA LYS A 784 12.12 -17.73 -38.10
C LYS A 784 12.91 -17.75 -36.78
N GLY A 785 12.41 -18.49 -35.77
CA GLY A 785 13.04 -18.59 -34.46
C GLY A 785 12.64 -17.50 -33.45
N TYR A 786 11.90 -16.48 -33.88
CA TYR A 786 11.31 -15.46 -33.00
C TYR A 786 9.89 -15.85 -32.58
N SER A 787 9.59 -15.63 -31.32
CA SER A 787 8.22 -15.67 -30.77
C SER A 787 7.70 -14.24 -30.61
N ILE A 788 6.60 -13.93 -31.32
CA ILE A 788 5.94 -12.64 -31.23
C ILE A 788 4.63 -12.85 -30.46
N LEU A 789 4.41 -12.10 -29.42
CA LEU A 789 3.23 -12.22 -28.55
C LEU A 789 2.52 -10.88 -28.50
N LEU A 790 1.23 -10.86 -28.83
CA LEU A 790 0.35 -9.72 -28.62
C LEU A 790 -0.66 -10.08 -27.53
N ASN A 791 -0.75 -9.25 -26.51
CA ASN A 791 -1.77 -9.34 -25.47
C ASN A 791 -2.57 -8.04 -25.41
N VAL A 792 -3.88 -8.17 -25.23
CA VAL A 792 -4.82 -7.07 -25.10
C VAL A 792 -5.70 -7.35 -23.90
N SER A 793 -5.85 -6.38 -23.01
CA SER A 793 -6.86 -6.40 -21.96
C SER A 793 -7.67 -5.11 -21.99
N VAL A 794 -8.98 -5.23 -21.82
CA VAL A 794 -9.89 -4.11 -21.64
C VAL A 794 -10.74 -4.42 -20.42
N ASN A 795 -10.58 -3.60 -19.36
CA ASN A 795 -11.39 -3.75 -18.16
C ASN A 795 -12.55 -2.76 -18.20
N ASN A 796 -13.64 -3.12 -17.50
CA ASN A 796 -14.86 -2.31 -17.45
C ASN A 796 -15.34 -1.89 -18.86
N ILE A 797 -15.51 -2.86 -19.73
CA ILE A 797 -15.85 -2.61 -21.16
C ILE A 797 -17.22 -1.91 -21.31
N LEU A 798 -18.07 -1.98 -20.27
CA LEU A 798 -19.34 -1.24 -20.21
C LEU A 798 -19.14 0.26 -19.96
N ASN A 799 -17.91 0.69 -19.70
CA ASN A 799 -17.53 2.07 -19.45
C ASN A 799 -18.33 2.72 -18.31
N ASN A 800 -18.66 1.95 -17.26
CA ASN A 800 -19.35 2.51 -16.10
C ASN A 800 -18.34 3.35 -15.27
N LYS A 801 -18.55 4.66 -15.25
CA LYS A 801 -17.71 5.64 -14.56
C LYS A 801 -18.22 6.00 -13.16
N ASN A 802 -19.36 5.45 -12.74
CA ASN A 802 -20.02 5.80 -11.49
C ASN A 802 -19.74 4.79 -10.36
N ILE A 803 -18.83 3.84 -10.57
CA ILE A 803 -18.43 2.91 -9.55
C ILE A 803 -17.43 3.59 -8.61
N VAL A 804 -17.79 3.72 -7.35
CA VAL A 804 -16.87 4.21 -6.32
C VAL A 804 -15.81 3.15 -6.06
N LEU A 805 -14.56 3.46 -6.37
CA LEU A 805 -13.42 2.61 -6.13
C LEU A 805 -13.02 2.64 -4.65
N TYR A 806 -13.04 3.83 -4.06
CA TYR A 806 -12.59 4.11 -2.71
C TYR A 806 -13.22 5.37 -2.18
N GLY A 807 -13.53 5.36 -0.89
CA GLY A 807 -13.96 6.53 -0.16
C GLY A 807 -13.61 6.42 1.31
N TYR A 808 -13.63 7.53 2.01
CA TYR A 808 -13.44 7.60 3.45
C TYR A 808 -14.25 8.74 4.05
N GLU A 809 -14.74 8.50 5.26
CA GLU A 809 -15.26 9.57 6.11
C GLU A 809 -14.10 10.46 6.54
N GLN A 810 -14.28 11.77 6.50
CA GLN A 810 -13.28 12.69 6.99
C GLN A 810 -13.17 12.53 8.52
N LEU A 811 -11.95 12.60 9.06
CA LEU A 811 -11.76 12.63 10.52
C LEU A 811 -12.04 14.05 11.04
N ARG A 812 -13.24 14.54 10.74
CA ARG A 812 -13.79 15.83 11.16
C ARG A 812 -15.27 15.58 11.46
N SER A 813 -15.73 16.08 12.58
CA SER A 813 -17.12 15.90 13.01
C SER A 813 -17.65 17.23 13.52
N ASP A 814 -18.85 17.54 13.12
CA ASP A 814 -19.66 18.57 13.72
C ASP A 814 -20.94 17.87 14.22
N TYR A 815 -21.10 17.75 15.53
CA TYR A 815 -22.23 17.01 16.11
C TYR A 815 -23.56 17.77 15.99
N ASP A 816 -23.50 19.08 15.76
CA ASP A 816 -24.67 19.91 15.45
C ASP A 816 -25.08 19.82 13.99
N ASP A 817 -24.14 19.56 13.09
CA ASP A 817 -24.35 19.37 11.65
C ASP A 817 -23.48 18.21 11.12
N PRO A 818 -23.91 16.94 11.29
CA PRO A 818 -23.13 15.79 10.87
C PRO A 818 -22.83 15.71 9.37
N GLU A 819 -23.58 16.40 8.52
CA GLU A 819 -23.39 16.44 7.06
C GLU A 819 -22.39 17.51 6.60
N ARG A 820 -21.87 18.34 7.50
CA ARG A 820 -20.93 19.43 7.17
C ARG A 820 -19.63 18.98 6.55
N PHE A 821 -19.15 17.79 6.89
CA PHE A 821 -17.91 17.21 6.37
C PHE A 821 -18.20 15.90 5.65
N PRO A 822 -18.77 15.95 4.43
CA PRO A 822 -19.15 14.76 3.69
C PRO A 822 -17.93 13.91 3.32
N GLU A 823 -18.16 12.67 3.00
CA GLU A 823 -17.17 11.69 2.60
C GLU A 823 -16.47 12.13 1.30
N LYS A 824 -15.21 11.72 1.17
CA LYS A 824 -14.42 11.89 -0.05
C LYS A 824 -14.33 10.59 -0.83
N TYR A 825 -14.45 10.67 -2.16
CA TYR A 825 -14.51 9.54 -3.06
C TYR A 825 -13.43 9.58 -4.14
N SER A 826 -13.08 8.42 -4.65
CA SER A 826 -12.41 8.20 -5.94
C SER A 826 -13.19 7.17 -6.73
N TYR A 827 -13.29 7.36 -8.03
CA TYR A 827 -14.07 6.51 -8.92
C TYR A 827 -13.18 5.53 -9.70
N LEU A 828 -13.73 4.36 -10.00
CA LEU A 828 -13.11 3.40 -10.89
C LEU A 828 -13.02 4.00 -12.31
N TYR A 829 -11.91 3.79 -12.98
CA TYR A 829 -11.79 4.21 -14.37
C TYR A 829 -12.85 3.51 -15.25
N GLY A 830 -13.38 4.24 -16.20
CA GLY A 830 -14.23 3.69 -17.24
C GLY A 830 -13.52 2.59 -18.03
N ALA A 831 -13.85 2.41 -19.30
CA ALA A 831 -13.21 1.41 -20.16
C ALA A 831 -11.70 1.69 -20.26
N ASN A 832 -10.90 0.89 -19.55
CA ASN A 832 -9.45 1.04 -19.54
C ASN A 832 -8.78 -0.16 -20.21
N PHE A 833 -7.72 0.13 -20.96
CA PHE A 833 -7.05 -0.88 -21.77
C PHE A 833 -5.56 -1.00 -21.45
N PHE A 834 -5.01 -2.16 -21.79
CA PHE A 834 -3.58 -2.44 -21.85
C PHE A 834 -3.29 -3.31 -23.06
N VAL A 835 -2.38 -2.87 -23.93
CA VAL A 835 -1.92 -3.60 -25.11
C VAL A 835 -0.43 -3.80 -25.01
N SER A 836 0.03 -5.03 -25.17
CA SER A 836 1.46 -5.37 -25.07
C SER A 836 1.90 -6.21 -26.26
N LEU A 837 2.98 -5.80 -26.92
CA LEU A 837 3.68 -6.54 -27.97
C LEU A 837 5.05 -6.96 -27.45
N THR A 838 5.31 -8.27 -27.43
CA THR A 838 6.59 -8.84 -26.96
C THR A 838 7.22 -9.67 -28.06
N VAL A 839 8.50 -9.45 -28.30
CA VAL A 839 9.32 -10.25 -29.24
C VAL A 839 10.39 -10.96 -28.43
N ARG A 840 10.50 -12.28 -28.60
CA ARG A 840 11.46 -13.16 -27.89
C ARG A 840 12.28 -13.95 -28.89
N HIS A 841 13.59 -14.09 -28.64
CA HIS A 841 14.53 -14.91 -29.43
C HIS A 841 15.32 -15.85 -28.54
#